data_9c53571c06dcc461f85e5568f5060413
#
_entry.id   9c53571c06dcc461f85e5568f5060413
#
_cell.length_a   1.000
_cell.length_b   1.000
_cell.length_c   1.000
_cell.angle_alpha   90.00
_cell.angle_beta   90.00
_cell.angle_gamma   90.00
#
_symmetry.space_group_name_H-M   'P 1'
#
loop_
_entity.id
_entity.type
_entity.pdbx_description
1 polymer ?
#
loop_
_entity_poly.entity_id
_entity_poly.type
_entity_poly.pdbx_seq_one_letter_code
_entity_poly.pdbx_strand_id
1 'polypeptide(L)'
;MKKYCSYIYDLNQKLFYKDIENYYIFEEKSEDMKVILLFIIIVLICKWEDLGCFGKFITIILSVSLLKGKNDDIPEYSFFFEEPAQCWEETLPLGNGRLGIMPDGGVEKEYIVLNDITLWSGKIADYSNPKAKESLPEIQRLLLEGKNYEAQELVYNTFTCSNKGSNWGNGALSNFGCFQTLGNIEIDYLYDNDVDVKDGSYIRKLDLNNAIATTEFETNDTKFRREYFVSRDADVAVIRLDADKSKMISVDIQLNREECADYVTEDDAIVMFGQLKDGSDGDEGMKYHSKVTVNNFGGKVEYKDNKIIVRDADRLTLIFSSATNYKNSDYITIADSLMNCAKSRNYIPLRKKHIKTYQELFNRVEVDFGEGITDNHPIDDRLFDFQDEDDPQLAALYFQYGRYLFISSTREDLLPPNLQGLWANTIQTPWNGDYHLNINVQMNHWLAEVCNLSELHKPLIEFTKGIVESGEKTAQDFYGADGWTAHSICNLWGFTAPGEHPSWGATNTGGAWLCQHLYQHYLYTKDVEYLKEIYPVMKGAAKFFNSVMIEEKEHSWLVTAPTSSPENSFYLPDGKIASVCMGPTMDIQIITELYQNVIEASEILNVDKDFAETLKSNIKRFPPMQISENGYLQEWLKDYEEPEIHHRHVSHLFGLHPGRLITKTKTPDLYEACKMSLERRGDEGTGWSRAWKINFWARLHDGERAYKLLKNLLKPAMVGDRVGAGTYPNLFCAHPPFQIDGNFGGTAGIAEMLIQSHDGLIELLPALPLAWKSGHFKGLCTENGAVVDCYWNDCVLKKIIIKSKIGGTYKILMPDGNIKEIKLKKNEKKIILNS
;
A
#
# COMPACT_ATOMS: atom_id res chain seq x y z
N MET A 1 -30.28 55.47 7.23
CA MET A 1 -29.21 54.50 6.99
C MET A 1 -28.34 54.16 8.21
N LYS A 2 -27.73 55.13 8.93
CA LYS A 2 -26.89 54.82 10.10
C LYS A 2 -27.60 54.11 11.28
N LYS A 3 -28.92 54.33 11.49
CA LYS A 3 -29.70 53.65 12.56
C LYS A 3 -30.09 52.21 12.19
N TYR A 4 -30.20 51.88 10.91
CA TYR A 4 -30.52 50.53 10.44
C TYR A 4 -29.27 49.63 10.38
N CYS A 5 -28.09 50.15 10.07
CA CYS A 5 -26.85 49.41 10.12
C CYS A 5 -26.46 48.99 11.55
N SER A 6 -26.77 49.82 12.57
CA SER A 6 -26.53 49.47 13.98
C SER A 6 -27.47 48.37 14.46
N TYR A 7 -28.71 48.34 13.98
CA TYR A 7 -29.67 47.30 14.34
C TYR A 7 -29.38 45.95 13.70
N ILE A 8 -28.85 45.97 12.49
CA ILE A 8 -28.40 44.72 11.78
C ILE A 8 -27.08 44.20 12.40
N TYR A 9 -26.19 45.08 12.85
CA TYR A 9 -24.96 44.69 13.53
C TYR A 9 -25.24 44.07 14.91
N ASP A 10 -26.21 44.58 15.66
CA ASP A 10 -26.64 44.03 16.95
C ASP A 10 -27.46 42.74 16.81
N LEU A 11 -28.25 42.58 15.73
CA LEU A 11 -28.96 41.34 15.42
C LEU A 11 -27.97 40.22 15.01
N ASN A 12 -26.93 40.55 14.22
CA ASN A 12 -25.89 39.60 13.84
C ASN A 12 -25.05 39.15 15.05
N GLN A 13 -24.74 40.06 16.00
CA GLN A 13 -24.00 39.66 17.22
C GLN A 13 -24.85 38.80 18.17
N LYS A 14 -26.16 38.94 18.20
CA LYS A 14 -27.07 38.14 19.04
C LYS A 14 -27.48 36.82 18.41
N LEU A 15 -27.46 36.68 17.08
CA LEU A 15 -27.70 35.45 16.35
C LEU A 15 -26.41 34.62 16.21
N PHE A 16 -25.24 35.26 16.23
CA PHE A 16 -23.94 34.56 16.04
C PHE A 16 -23.47 33.77 17.26
N TYR A 17 -24.05 33.95 18.46
CA TYR A 17 -23.56 33.29 19.67
C TYR A 17 -24.52 32.25 20.29
N LYS A 18 -25.71 32.01 19.70
CA LYS A 18 -26.66 31.06 20.29
C LYS A 18 -27.05 29.87 19.43
N ASP A 19 -26.69 29.82 18.11
CA ASP A 19 -27.15 28.77 17.21
C ASP A 19 -26.09 28.26 16.22
N ILE A 20 -24.81 28.41 16.52
CA ILE A 20 -23.76 27.88 15.67
C ILE A 20 -23.75 26.32 15.69
N GLU A 21 -24.25 25.67 16.73
CA GLU A 21 -24.33 24.20 16.84
C GLU A 21 -25.52 23.59 16.06
N ASN A 22 -26.58 24.33 15.82
CA ASN A 22 -27.76 23.82 15.07
C ASN A 22 -27.67 24.00 13.54
N TYR A 23 -26.63 24.68 13.03
CA TYR A 23 -26.50 24.95 11.58
C TYR A 23 -25.86 23.81 10.79
N TYR A 24 -25.23 22.86 11.45
CA TYR A 24 -24.44 21.81 10.79
C TYR A 24 -25.24 20.59 10.30
N ILE A 25 -26.50 20.41 10.68
CA ILE A 25 -27.37 19.38 10.09
C ILE A 25 -27.84 19.77 8.66
N PHE A 26 -27.67 21.04 8.24
CA PHE A 26 -28.12 21.58 6.95
C PHE A 26 -26.96 21.84 5.95
N GLU A 27 -25.69 21.57 6.27
CA GLU A 27 -24.59 21.83 5.32
C GLU A 27 -24.48 20.76 4.20
N GLU A 28 -25.15 19.63 4.29
CA GLU A 28 -25.22 18.62 3.21
C GLU A 28 -26.38 18.84 2.20
N LYS A 29 -27.27 19.76 2.43
CA LYS A 29 -28.30 20.11 1.43
C LYS A 29 -27.84 21.31 0.60
N SER A 30 -27.25 20.96 -0.53
CA SER A 30 -27.06 21.72 -1.78
C SER A 30 -26.67 23.21 -1.66
N GLU A 31 -25.65 23.60 -2.39
CA GLU A 31 -25.30 24.97 -2.80
C GLU A 31 -26.54 25.77 -3.25
N ASP A 32 -27.60 25.11 -3.71
CA ASP A 32 -28.87 25.67 -4.09
C ASP A 32 -29.56 26.42 -2.95
N MET A 33 -29.46 25.99 -1.69
CA MET A 33 -30.03 26.73 -0.55
C MET A 33 -29.23 28.00 -0.21
N LYS A 34 -27.89 27.99 -0.39
CA LYS A 34 -27.09 29.22 -0.24
C LYS A 34 -27.44 30.25 -1.32
N VAL A 35 -27.68 29.77 -2.55
CA VAL A 35 -28.12 30.56 -3.68
C VAL A 35 -29.54 31.11 -3.44
N ILE A 36 -30.47 30.30 -2.91
CA ILE A 36 -31.81 30.71 -2.56
C ILE A 36 -31.82 31.76 -1.42
N LEU A 37 -30.97 31.57 -0.38
CA LEU A 37 -30.85 32.53 0.72
C LEU A 37 -30.24 33.84 0.25
N LEU A 38 -29.21 33.79 -0.61
CA LEU A 38 -28.62 34.96 -1.27
C LEU A 38 -29.64 35.66 -2.16
N PHE A 39 -30.47 34.92 -2.89
CA PHE A 39 -31.56 35.39 -3.71
C PHE A 39 -32.60 36.13 -2.86
N ILE A 40 -33.05 35.57 -1.73
CA ILE A 40 -34.00 36.18 -0.80
C ILE A 40 -33.41 37.46 -0.20
N ILE A 41 -32.14 37.49 0.18
CA ILE A 41 -31.47 38.67 0.73
C ILE A 41 -31.36 39.77 -0.31
N ILE A 42 -31.07 39.46 -1.57
CA ILE A 42 -30.95 40.44 -2.65
C ILE A 42 -32.34 40.98 -3.06
N VAL A 43 -33.37 40.13 -3.08
CA VAL A 43 -34.76 40.54 -3.33
C VAL A 43 -35.27 41.46 -2.21
N LEU A 44 -34.86 41.26 -0.95
CA LEU A 44 -35.16 42.10 0.19
C LEU A 44 -34.41 43.45 0.17
N ILE A 45 -33.26 43.54 -0.48
CA ILE A 45 -32.43 44.75 -0.60
C ILE A 45 -32.85 45.61 -1.81
N CYS A 46 -33.35 45.02 -2.89
CA CYS A 46 -33.79 45.72 -4.08
C CYS A 46 -35.28 46.05 -3.97
N LYS A 47 -35.64 47.30 -3.80
CA LYS A 47 -37.04 47.75 -3.92
C LYS A 47 -37.57 47.43 -5.32
N TRP A 48 -38.75 46.82 -5.38
CA TRP A 48 -39.46 46.27 -6.56
C TRP A 48 -39.73 47.24 -7.72
N GLU A 49 -39.27 48.46 -7.69
CA GLU A 49 -39.67 49.53 -8.62
C GLU A 49 -38.67 49.78 -9.77
N ASP A 50 -37.61 49.01 -9.93
CA ASP A 50 -36.60 49.27 -10.95
C ASP A 50 -36.35 48.05 -11.87
N LEU A 51 -37.13 47.98 -12.97
CA LEU A 51 -36.99 46.94 -14.00
C LEU A 51 -35.59 46.88 -14.67
N GLY A 52 -34.78 47.95 -14.55
CA GLY A 52 -33.39 47.97 -15.01
C GLY A 52 -32.42 47.09 -14.18
N CYS A 53 -32.74 46.85 -12.93
CA CYS A 53 -32.01 45.90 -12.07
C CYS A 53 -32.22 44.44 -12.45
N PHE A 54 -33.40 44.09 -12.95
CA PHE A 54 -33.77 42.71 -13.28
C PHE A 54 -32.97 42.17 -14.47
N GLY A 55 -32.70 42.99 -15.48
CA GLY A 55 -31.88 42.64 -16.61
C GLY A 55 -30.39 42.43 -16.23
N LYS A 56 -29.83 43.27 -15.37
CA LYS A 56 -28.47 43.11 -14.81
C LYS A 56 -28.35 41.89 -13.88
N PHE A 57 -29.46 41.58 -13.20
CA PHE A 57 -29.53 40.44 -12.29
C PHE A 57 -29.57 39.10 -13.02
N ILE A 58 -30.32 38.99 -14.11
CA ILE A 58 -30.31 37.82 -15.00
C ILE A 58 -28.94 37.65 -15.66
N THR A 59 -28.25 38.73 -16.03
CA THR A 59 -26.89 38.68 -16.59
C THR A 59 -25.85 38.24 -15.54
N ILE A 60 -26.04 38.65 -14.27
CA ILE A 60 -25.17 38.19 -13.16
C ILE A 60 -25.45 36.71 -12.84
N ILE A 61 -26.72 36.27 -12.81
CA ILE A 61 -27.04 34.84 -12.61
C ILE A 61 -26.56 34.00 -13.77
N LEU A 62 -26.72 34.44 -15.01
CA LEU A 62 -26.18 33.77 -16.19
C LEU A 62 -24.63 33.82 -16.23
N SER A 63 -23.99 34.91 -15.78
CA SER A 63 -22.53 34.96 -15.66
C SER A 63 -21.99 34.17 -14.46
N VAL A 64 -22.74 34.06 -13.35
CA VAL A 64 -22.39 33.19 -12.21
C VAL A 64 -22.66 31.72 -12.57
N SER A 65 -23.67 31.39 -13.37
CA SER A 65 -23.89 30.06 -13.94
C SER A 65 -22.90 29.73 -15.06
N LEU A 66 -22.37 30.73 -15.76
CA LEU A 66 -21.33 30.61 -16.79
C LEU A 66 -19.90 30.76 -16.21
N LEU A 67 -19.78 31.39 -15.01
CA LEU A 67 -18.57 31.39 -14.15
C LEU A 67 -18.56 30.23 -13.17
N LYS A 68 -19.56 29.36 -13.09
CA LYS A 68 -19.39 27.94 -12.87
C LYS A 68 -18.67 27.38 -14.13
N GLY A 69 -17.52 27.97 -14.42
CA GLY A 69 -16.46 27.24 -15.05
C GLY A 69 -16.34 25.96 -14.25
N LYS A 70 -16.47 24.81 -14.90
CA LYS A 70 -16.18 23.51 -14.36
C LYS A 70 -15.14 23.67 -13.25
N ASN A 71 -15.55 23.71 -11.97
CA ASN A 71 -14.73 23.05 -11.00
C ASN A 71 -14.54 21.69 -11.65
N ASP A 72 -13.33 21.33 -11.96
CA ASP A 72 -12.99 19.94 -12.25
C ASP A 72 -13.35 19.21 -10.95
N ASP A 73 -14.60 18.79 -10.80
CA ASP A 73 -15.08 18.07 -9.62
C ASP A 73 -14.27 16.79 -9.58
N ILE A 74 -13.48 16.61 -8.53
CA ILE A 74 -12.73 15.36 -8.31
C ILE A 74 -13.77 14.25 -8.24
N PRO A 75 -13.64 13.16 -9.03
CA PRO A 75 -14.57 12.05 -9.01
C PRO A 75 -14.76 11.55 -7.57
N GLU A 76 -15.98 11.19 -7.20
CA GLU A 76 -16.24 10.58 -5.90
C GLU A 76 -15.81 9.12 -5.94
N TYR A 77 -14.77 8.78 -5.17
CA TYR A 77 -14.30 7.40 -5.00
C TYR A 77 -14.82 6.86 -3.69
N SER A 78 -15.83 6.02 -3.75
CA SER A 78 -16.42 5.39 -2.57
C SER A 78 -17.03 4.03 -2.92
N PHE A 79 -17.22 3.19 -1.92
CA PHE A 79 -17.99 1.97 -2.05
C PHE A 79 -18.79 1.70 -0.76
N PHE A 80 -19.82 0.87 -0.86
CA PHE A 80 -20.71 0.61 0.25
C PHE A 80 -21.24 -0.83 0.25
N PHE A 81 -21.80 -1.21 1.40
CA PHE A 81 -22.54 -2.44 1.67
C PHE A 81 -23.91 -2.08 2.25
N GLU A 82 -24.88 -2.94 2.06
CA GLU A 82 -26.25 -2.79 2.58
C GLU A 82 -26.52 -3.64 3.84
N GLU A 83 -25.48 -4.34 4.34
CA GLU A 83 -25.59 -5.19 5.54
C GLU A 83 -24.35 -4.99 6.45
N PRO A 84 -24.47 -5.29 7.77
CA PRO A 84 -23.30 -5.40 8.65
C PRO A 84 -22.34 -6.47 8.17
N ALA A 85 -21.04 -6.28 8.45
CA ALA A 85 -20.03 -7.29 8.11
C ALA A 85 -20.25 -8.58 8.89
N GLN A 86 -20.18 -9.70 8.19
CA GLN A 86 -20.30 -11.04 8.77
C GLN A 86 -18.93 -11.66 9.07
N CYS A 87 -17.89 -11.16 8.43
CA CYS A 87 -16.50 -11.57 8.64
C CYS A 87 -15.54 -10.37 8.51
N TRP A 88 -14.29 -10.59 8.88
CA TRP A 88 -13.28 -9.52 8.85
C TRP A 88 -13.03 -8.96 7.44
N GLU A 89 -13.11 -9.78 6.43
CA GLU A 89 -12.90 -9.43 5.02
C GLU A 89 -14.04 -8.60 4.41
N GLU A 90 -15.08 -8.30 5.19
CA GLU A 90 -16.15 -7.37 4.84
C GLU A 90 -16.06 -6.04 5.60
N THR A 91 -15.19 -5.95 6.62
CA THR A 91 -15.03 -4.73 7.42
C THR A 91 -14.30 -3.62 6.66
N LEU A 92 -14.45 -2.37 7.09
CA LEU A 92 -13.91 -1.21 6.38
C LEU A 92 -12.55 -0.78 6.95
N PRO A 93 -11.44 -0.92 6.21
CA PRO A 93 -10.11 -0.59 6.72
C PRO A 93 -9.87 0.92 6.76
N LEU A 94 -9.50 1.44 7.92
CA LEU A 94 -9.10 2.82 8.16
C LEU A 94 -7.72 2.88 8.82
N GLY A 95 -6.92 3.88 8.50
CA GLY A 95 -5.58 4.00 9.07
C GLY A 95 -4.91 5.35 8.83
N ASN A 96 -3.81 5.59 9.55
CA ASN A 96 -2.99 6.80 9.42
C ASN A 96 -1.50 6.50 9.20
N GLY A 97 -1.15 5.23 8.93
CA GLY A 97 0.21 4.72 8.81
C GLY A 97 0.82 4.22 10.12
N ARG A 98 0.17 4.46 11.27
CA ARG A 98 0.53 3.90 12.57
C ARG A 98 -0.60 3.10 13.18
N LEU A 99 -1.73 3.74 13.44
CA LEU A 99 -2.95 3.10 13.93
C LEU A 99 -3.84 2.69 12.78
N GLY A 100 -4.43 1.50 12.89
CA GLY A 100 -5.49 0.98 12.03
C GLY A 100 -6.73 0.61 12.84
N ILE A 101 -7.91 0.82 12.26
CA ILE A 101 -9.16 0.31 12.79
C ILE A 101 -9.99 -0.31 11.66
N MET A 102 -10.82 -1.31 12.01
CA MET A 102 -11.72 -1.94 11.04
C MET A 102 -13.10 -2.17 11.70
N PRO A 103 -14.06 -1.21 11.55
CA PRO A 103 -15.42 -1.36 12.04
C PRO A 103 -16.21 -2.37 11.21
N ASP A 104 -17.01 -3.22 11.86
CA ASP A 104 -17.94 -4.16 11.23
C ASP A 104 -19.34 -3.57 10.97
N GLY A 105 -19.66 -2.45 11.65
CA GLY A 105 -20.94 -1.76 11.52
C GLY A 105 -22.13 -2.51 12.13
N GLY A 106 -21.90 -3.43 13.04
CA GLY A 106 -22.93 -4.20 13.73
C GLY A 106 -23.96 -3.30 14.43
N VAL A 107 -25.26 -3.60 14.32
CA VAL A 107 -26.31 -2.70 14.83
C VAL A 107 -26.45 -2.77 16.34
N GLU A 108 -26.61 -3.97 16.90
CA GLU A 108 -26.77 -4.17 18.35
C GLU A 108 -25.43 -4.33 19.08
N LYS A 109 -24.46 -4.95 18.42
CA LYS A 109 -23.10 -5.10 18.89
C LYS A 109 -22.14 -4.84 17.74
N GLU A 110 -21.12 -4.05 18.02
CA GLU A 110 -20.09 -3.71 17.02
C GLU A 110 -18.70 -4.09 17.52
N TYR A 111 -17.92 -4.71 16.64
CA TYR A 111 -16.53 -5.02 16.84
C TYR A 111 -15.66 -4.16 15.94
N ILE A 112 -14.74 -3.42 16.52
CA ILE A 112 -13.80 -2.58 15.79
C ILE A 112 -12.40 -3.14 16.06
N VAL A 113 -11.84 -3.84 15.08
CA VAL A 113 -10.48 -4.39 15.18
C VAL A 113 -9.48 -3.25 15.23
N LEU A 114 -8.47 -3.37 16.10
CA LEU A 114 -7.44 -2.37 16.34
C LEU A 114 -6.07 -2.89 15.93
N ASN A 115 -5.26 -2.03 15.30
CA ASN A 115 -3.88 -2.33 14.93
C ASN A 115 -2.94 -1.17 15.27
N ASP A 116 -1.69 -1.48 15.59
CA ASP A 116 -0.56 -0.56 15.62
C ASP A 116 0.57 -1.22 14.83
N ILE A 117 1.11 -0.54 13.81
CA ILE A 117 2.13 -1.09 12.89
C ILE A 117 3.40 -1.55 13.63
N THR A 118 3.62 -1.04 14.83
CA THR A 118 4.78 -1.37 15.65
C THR A 118 4.54 -2.52 16.63
N LEU A 119 3.33 -3.11 16.67
CA LEU A 119 3.00 -4.17 17.63
C LEU A 119 3.41 -5.55 17.11
N TRP A 120 4.62 -5.96 17.46
CA TRP A 120 5.21 -7.25 17.07
C TRP A 120 5.63 -8.06 18.28
N SER A 121 5.41 -9.38 18.26
CA SER A 121 6.05 -10.32 19.18
C SER A 121 7.52 -10.57 18.79
N GLY A 122 8.23 -11.39 19.55
CA GLY A 122 9.63 -11.72 19.27
C GLY A 122 10.62 -10.69 19.81
N LYS A 123 11.87 -10.82 19.39
CA LYS A 123 12.99 -9.95 19.76
C LYS A 123 14.17 -10.09 18.80
N ILE A 124 15.17 -9.22 18.92
CA ILE A 124 16.46 -9.38 18.27
C ILE A 124 17.09 -10.69 18.74
N ALA A 125 17.45 -11.57 17.82
CA ALA A 125 18.05 -12.86 18.09
C ALA A 125 19.17 -13.20 17.09
N ASP A 126 20.06 -14.10 17.51
CA ASP A 126 21.09 -14.63 16.63
C ASP A 126 20.56 -15.86 15.85
N TYR A 127 20.60 -15.78 14.53
CA TYR A 127 20.15 -16.82 13.61
C TYR A 127 21.32 -17.50 12.90
N SER A 128 22.54 -17.20 13.29
CA SER A 128 23.76 -17.77 12.68
C SER A 128 23.80 -19.29 12.84
N ASN A 129 24.14 -19.98 11.76
CA ASN A 129 24.38 -21.39 11.77
C ASN A 129 25.90 -21.65 11.73
N PRO A 130 26.50 -22.17 12.81
CA PRO A 130 27.96 -22.33 12.89
C PRO A 130 28.53 -23.31 11.84
N LYS A 131 27.69 -24.16 11.24
CA LYS A 131 28.10 -25.11 10.20
C LYS A 131 28.10 -24.48 8.80
N ALA A 132 27.41 -23.32 8.60
CA ALA A 132 27.15 -22.79 7.27
C ALA A 132 28.42 -22.47 6.51
N LYS A 133 29.28 -21.66 7.09
CA LYS A 133 30.55 -21.25 6.47
C LYS A 133 31.48 -22.43 6.17
N GLU A 134 31.51 -23.46 7.04
CA GLU A 134 32.35 -24.66 6.84
C GLU A 134 31.84 -25.55 5.71
N SER A 135 30.53 -25.65 5.53
CA SER A 135 29.89 -26.47 4.49
C SER A 135 29.81 -25.78 3.12
N LEU A 136 29.96 -24.46 3.05
CA LEU A 136 29.81 -23.67 1.81
C LEU A 136 30.72 -24.20 0.66
N PRO A 137 32.01 -24.48 0.85
CA PRO A 137 32.87 -25.01 -0.25
C PRO A 137 32.37 -26.34 -0.80
N GLU A 138 31.83 -27.22 0.04
CA GLU A 138 31.30 -28.50 -0.40
C GLU A 138 29.95 -28.34 -1.12
N ILE A 139 29.08 -27.45 -0.65
CA ILE A 139 27.86 -27.13 -1.36
C ILE A 139 28.17 -26.60 -2.76
N GLN A 140 29.09 -25.64 -2.87
CA GLN A 140 29.54 -25.08 -4.15
C GLN A 140 30.15 -26.14 -5.07
N ARG A 141 30.97 -27.05 -4.52
CA ARG A 141 31.53 -28.17 -5.29
C ARG A 141 30.45 -29.09 -5.87
N LEU A 142 29.44 -29.44 -5.06
CA LEU A 142 28.32 -30.27 -5.49
C LEU A 142 27.51 -29.60 -6.61
N LEU A 143 27.24 -28.32 -6.48
CA LEU A 143 26.53 -27.54 -7.50
C LEU A 143 27.33 -27.46 -8.81
N LEU A 144 28.65 -27.23 -8.74
CA LEU A 144 29.53 -27.20 -9.90
C LEU A 144 29.67 -28.61 -10.59
N GLU A 145 29.32 -29.66 -9.89
CA GLU A 145 29.25 -31.03 -10.42
C GLU A 145 27.87 -31.44 -10.92
N GLY A 146 26.87 -30.51 -10.83
CA GLY A 146 25.49 -30.80 -11.21
C GLY A 146 24.72 -31.68 -10.23
N LYS A 147 25.23 -31.87 -9.00
CA LYS A 147 24.63 -32.65 -7.93
C LYS A 147 23.72 -31.79 -7.06
N ASN A 148 22.73 -31.14 -7.70
CA ASN A 148 21.87 -30.16 -7.03
C ASN A 148 21.05 -30.77 -5.89
N TYR A 149 20.57 -31.99 -6.00
CA TYR A 149 19.81 -32.66 -4.94
C TYR A 149 20.65 -32.86 -3.69
N GLU A 150 21.89 -33.40 -3.85
CA GLU A 150 22.82 -33.61 -2.74
C GLU A 150 23.27 -32.27 -2.13
N ALA A 151 23.42 -31.22 -2.95
CA ALA A 151 23.71 -29.87 -2.47
C ALA A 151 22.54 -29.32 -1.64
N GLN A 152 21.30 -29.52 -2.11
CA GLN A 152 20.07 -29.09 -1.40
C GLN A 152 19.94 -29.76 -0.02
N GLU A 153 20.18 -31.07 0.07
CA GLU A 153 20.17 -31.79 1.35
C GLU A 153 21.23 -31.22 2.31
N LEU A 154 22.42 -30.89 1.79
CA LEU A 154 23.47 -30.29 2.60
C LEU A 154 23.11 -28.87 3.04
N VAL A 155 22.53 -28.05 2.16
CA VAL A 155 22.00 -26.70 2.49
C VAL A 155 20.93 -26.79 3.58
N TYR A 156 19.99 -27.73 3.47
CA TYR A 156 18.95 -27.93 4.46
C TYR A 156 19.53 -28.24 5.85
N ASN A 157 20.56 -29.04 5.92
CA ASN A 157 21.18 -29.51 7.18
C ASN A 157 22.18 -28.52 7.79
N THR A 158 22.75 -27.61 7.00
CA THR A 158 23.91 -26.83 7.44
C THR A 158 23.88 -25.36 7.06
N PHE A 159 23.00 -24.92 6.15
CA PHE A 159 23.02 -23.58 5.59
C PHE A 159 21.67 -22.85 5.73
N THR A 160 20.77 -23.34 6.56
CA THR A 160 19.55 -22.67 7.00
C THR A 160 19.77 -21.97 8.34
N CYS A 161 18.88 -21.07 8.76
CA CYS A 161 19.00 -20.41 10.07
C CYS A 161 18.96 -21.42 11.23
N SER A 162 19.60 -21.07 12.34
CA SER A 162 19.73 -21.96 13.50
C SER A 162 18.46 -22.04 14.36
N ASN A 163 17.66 -20.99 14.40
CA ASN A 163 16.45 -20.86 15.21
C ASN A 163 15.20 -21.00 14.33
N LYS A 164 14.08 -21.35 14.99
CA LYS A 164 12.78 -21.48 14.36
C LYS A 164 12.02 -20.14 14.39
N GLY A 165 10.94 -20.06 13.63
CA GLY A 165 10.00 -18.96 13.63
C GLY A 165 9.90 -18.24 12.29
N SER A 166 10.84 -18.44 11.38
CA SER A 166 10.80 -17.85 10.05
C SER A 166 9.85 -18.58 9.09
N ASN A 167 9.32 -19.73 9.49
CA ASN A 167 8.37 -20.50 8.68
C ASN A 167 6.93 -20.02 8.88
N TRP A 168 6.04 -20.42 8.00
CA TRP A 168 4.63 -20.03 8.03
C TRP A 168 3.94 -20.45 9.35
N GLY A 169 3.32 -19.48 10.03
CA GLY A 169 2.42 -19.72 11.15
C GLY A 169 3.08 -20.09 12.49
N ASN A 170 4.38 -19.85 12.70
CA ASN A 170 5.06 -20.23 13.94
C ASN A 170 5.84 -19.09 14.65
N GLY A 171 5.74 -17.85 14.17
CA GLY A 171 6.50 -16.71 14.70
C GLY A 171 5.99 -16.19 16.05
N ALA A 172 4.69 -16.25 16.32
CA ALA A 172 4.09 -15.65 17.52
C ALA A 172 4.69 -16.14 18.84
N LEU A 173 5.18 -17.39 18.87
CA LEU A 173 5.77 -18.06 20.07
C LEU A 173 7.28 -18.23 19.95
N SER A 174 7.94 -17.53 19.02
CA SER A 174 9.39 -17.65 18.79
C SER A 174 10.06 -16.27 18.82
N ASN A 175 11.41 -16.28 18.88
CA ASN A 175 12.18 -15.03 18.80
C ASN A 175 12.00 -14.29 17.48
N PHE A 176 11.65 -14.99 16.40
CA PHE A 176 11.37 -14.37 15.11
C PHE A 176 10.22 -13.37 15.21
N GLY A 177 9.19 -13.72 15.96
CA GLY A 177 8.03 -12.89 16.19
C GLY A 177 7.05 -12.84 15.00
N CYS A 178 5.95 -12.14 15.20
CA CYS A 178 5.00 -11.80 14.15
C CYS A 178 4.32 -10.47 14.45
N PHE A 179 3.83 -9.83 13.40
CA PHE A 179 2.89 -8.72 13.51
C PHE A 179 1.57 -9.23 14.10
N GLN A 180 0.97 -8.49 15.05
CA GLN A 180 -0.23 -8.95 15.77
C GLN A 180 -1.33 -7.89 15.77
N THR A 181 -2.59 -8.36 15.86
CA THR A 181 -3.69 -7.46 16.23
C THR A 181 -3.43 -6.80 17.57
N LEU A 182 -3.90 -5.56 17.74
CA LEU A 182 -3.87 -4.87 19.04
C LEU A 182 -5.06 -5.27 19.92
N GLY A 183 -6.08 -5.90 19.33
CA GLY A 183 -7.35 -6.28 19.98
C GLY A 183 -8.54 -5.57 19.33
N ASN A 184 -9.60 -5.36 20.12
CA ASN A 184 -10.85 -4.78 19.64
C ASN A 184 -11.38 -3.70 20.59
N ILE A 185 -12.10 -2.72 20.03
CA ILE A 185 -13.14 -2.00 20.76
C ILE A 185 -14.44 -2.78 20.55
N GLU A 186 -15.12 -3.14 21.63
CA GLU A 186 -16.45 -3.72 21.59
C GLU A 186 -17.46 -2.71 22.11
N ILE A 187 -18.55 -2.52 21.36
CA ILE A 187 -19.62 -1.58 21.67
C ILE A 187 -20.94 -2.34 21.70
N ASP A 188 -21.56 -2.46 22.87
CA ASP A 188 -22.92 -2.95 23.02
C ASP A 188 -23.88 -1.76 22.96
N TYR A 189 -24.76 -1.71 21.97
CA TYR A 189 -25.77 -0.66 21.76
C TYR A 189 -27.07 -1.06 22.48
N LEU A 190 -27.59 -0.17 23.30
CA LEU A 190 -28.80 -0.41 24.10
C LEU A 190 -29.94 0.42 23.53
N TYR A 191 -30.95 -0.24 23.00
CA TYR A 191 -32.16 0.35 22.45
C TYR A 191 -33.33 0.13 23.42
N ASP A 192 -34.29 1.07 23.45
CA ASP A 192 -35.47 0.96 24.33
C ASP A 192 -36.41 -0.17 23.94
N ASN A 193 -36.39 -0.59 22.68
CA ASN A 193 -37.22 -1.66 22.11
C ASN A 193 -36.35 -2.63 21.32
N ASP A 194 -36.92 -3.75 20.93
CA ASP A 194 -36.32 -4.71 20.03
C ASP A 194 -35.89 -4.00 18.72
N VAL A 195 -34.72 -4.35 18.21
CA VAL A 195 -34.16 -3.72 17.02
C VAL A 195 -34.82 -4.30 15.77
N ASP A 196 -35.52 -3.46 15.05
CA ASP A 196 -36.08 -3.75 13.72
C ASP A 196 -35.56 -2.71 12.74
N VAL A 197 -34.50 -3.06 12.00
CA VAL A 197 -33.89 -2.15 11.02
C VAL A 197 -34.81 -2.04 9.83
N LYS A 198 -35.22 -0.84 9.51
CA LYS A 198 -36.09 -0.54 8.39
C LYS A 198 -35.46 -0.96 7.07
N ASP A 199 -36.17 -1.76 6.29
CA ASP A 199 -35.72 -2.28 4.98
C ASP A 199 -35.13 -1.14 4.10
N GLY A 200 -33.93 -1.40 3.53
CA GLY A 200 -33.21 -0.49 2.65
C GLY A 200 -32.68 0.79 3.32
N SER A 201 -32.66 0.86 4.66
CA SER A 201 -32.09 2.00 5.38
C SER A 201 -30.66 1.80 5.85
N TYR A 202 -30.15 0.57 5.85
CA TYR A 202 -28.80 0.26 6.32
C TYR A 202 -27.78 0.45 5.20
N ILE A 203 -26.76 1.25 5.45
CA ILE A 203 -25.61 1.47 4.54
C ILE A 203 -24.33 1.59 5.37
N ARG A 204 -23.30 0.80 5.02
CA ARG A 204 -21.90 1.01 5.43
C ARG A 204 -21.11 1.50 4.23
N LYS A 205 -20.46 2.65 4.32
CA LYS A 205 -19.74 3.28 3.20
C LYS A 205 -18.30 3.61 3.61
N LEU A 206 -17.36 3.42 2.71
CA LEU A 206 -16.01 3.97 2.80
C LEU A 206 -15.82 5.04 1.73
N ASP A 207 -15.58 6.27 2.18
CA ASP A 207 -15.25 7.43 1.36
C ASP A 207 -13.74 7.58 1.24
N LEU A 208 -13.18 7.22 0.08
CA LEU A 208 -11.75 7.30 -0.18
C LEU A 208 -11.26 8.75 -0.34
N ASN A 209 -12.11 9.69 -0.75
CA ASN A 209 -11.73 11.10 -0.92
C ASN A 209 -11.42 11.76 0.42
N ASN A 210 -12.05 11.29 1.51
CA ASN A 210 -11.93 11.87 2.83
C ASN A 210 -11.29 10.93 3.87
N ALA A 211 -11.06 9.65 3.53
CA ALA A 211 -10.64 8.58 4.44
C ALA A 211 -11.56 8.46 5.66
N ILE A 212 -12.85 8.38 5.40
CA ILE A 212 -13.91 8.28 6.42
C ILE A 212 -14.81 7.10 6.09
N ALA A 213 -15.10 6.28 7.09
CA ALA A 213 -16.17 5.29 7.01
C ALA A 213 -17.43 5.80 7.74
N THR A 214 -18.58 5.37 7.25
CA THR A 214 -19.88 5.66 7.89
C THR A 214 -20.73 4.41 7.95
N THR A 215 -21.57 4.32 8.99
CA THR A 215 -22.67 3.35 9.09
C THR A 215 -23.94 4.12 9.39
N GLU A 216 -24.96 3.98 8.55
CA GLU A 216 -26.24 4.67 8.67
C GLU A 216 -27.39 3.65 8.63
N PHE A 217 -28.38 3.81 9.47
CA PHE A 217 -29.58 2.96 9.49
C PHE A 217 -30.73 3.66 10.25
N GLU A 218 -31.95 3.15 10.05
CA GLU A 218 -33.16 3.62 10.74
C GLU A 218 -33.77 2.44 11.52
N THR A 219 -33.99 2.60 12.81
CA THR A 219 -34.74 1.66 13.65
C THR A 219 -35.62 2.43 14.64
N ASN A 220 -36.81 1.94 14.95
CA ASN A 220 -37.75 2.56 15.88
C ASN A 220 -38.00 4.06 15.56
N ASP A 221 -38.19 4.39 14.26
CA ASP A 221 -38.37 5.74 13.73
C ASP A 221 -37.20 6.71 14.06
N THR A 222 -36.04 6.21 14.43
CA THR A 222 -34.84 6.99 14.73
C THR A 222 -33.74 6.66 13.74
N LYS A 223 -33.14 7.67 13.15
CA LYS A 223 -31.98 7.53 12.27
C LYS A 223 -30.71 7.63 13.08
N PHE A 224 -29.87 6.63 12.93
CA PHE A 224 -28.54 6.57 13.53
C PHE A 224 -27.48 6.76 12.46
N ARG A 225 -26.43 7.50 12.82
CA ARG A 225 -25.23 7.66 12.00
C ARG A 225 -24.01 7.46 12.87
N ARG A 226 -23.10 6.60 12.41
CA ARG A 226 -21.79 6.42 12.99
C ARG A 226 -20.74 6.84 11.98
N GLU A 227 -19.70 7.55 12.40
CA GLU A 227 -18.61 7.99 11.53
C GLU A 227 -17.28 7.59 12.16
N TYR A 228 -16.35 7.05 11.37
CA TYR A 228 -15.07 6.51 11.81
C TYR A 228 -13.94 7.10 10.98
N PHE A 229 -12.85 7.52 11.62
CA PHE A 229 -11.62 7.89 10.95
C PHE A 229 -10.40 7.75 11.87
N VAL A 230 -9.22 7.59 11.28
CA VAL A 230 -7.95 7.59 12.00
C VAL A 230 -7.17 8.84 11.60
N SER A 231 -7.04 9.78 12.53
CA SER A 231 -6.45 11.09 12.23
C SER A 231 -4.93 11.00 12.09
N ARG A 232 -4.42 11.42 10.93
CA ARG A 232 -2.98 11.56 10.69
C ARG A 232 -2.35 12.72 11.47
N ASP A 233 -3.11 13.80 11.71
CA ASP A 233 -2.65 14.99 12.44
C ASP A 233 -2.67 14.79 13.96
N ALA A 234 -3.73 14.18 14.49
CA ALA A 234 -3.88 13.98 15.93
C ALA A 234 -3.31 12.64 16.41
N ASP A 235 -3.05 11.71 15.49
CA ASP A 235 -2.53 10.36 15.72
C ASP A 235 -3.39 9.53 16.69
N VAL A 236 -4.72 9.59 16.49
CA VAL A 236 -5.74 8.88 17.25
C VAL A 236 -6.82 8.36 16.30
N ALA A 237 -7.53 7.30 16.73
CA ALA A 237 -8.79 6.92 16.09
C ALA A 237 -9.95 7.66 16.73
N VAL A 238 -10.94 8.05 15.91
CA VAL A 238 -12.13 8.79 16.33
C VAL A 238 -13.36 8.09 15.79
N ILE A 239 -14.31 7.81 16.70
CA ILE A 239 -15.61 7.23 16.36
C ILE A 239 -16.68 8.20 16.86
N ARG A 240 -17.59 8.60 15.98
CA ARG A 240 -18.69 9.51 16.28
C ARG A 240 -20.00 8.77 16.17
N LEU A 241 -20.84 8.86 17.22
CA LEU A 241 -22.20 8.33 17.24
C LEU A 241 -23.19 9.51 17.32
N ASP A 242 -24.10 9.58 16.37
CA ASP A 242 -25.16 10.58 16.27
C ASP A 242 -26.51 9.90 16.05
N ALA A 243 -27.57 10.52 16.53
CA ALA A 243 -28.96 10.17 16.24
C ALA A 243 -29.76 11.44 15.90
N ASP A 244 -30.81 11.30 15.10
CA ASP A 244 -31.68 12.44 14.73
C ASP A 244 -32.66 12.86 15.85
N LYS A 245 -32.74 12.04 16.93
CA LYS A 245 -33.49 12.33 18.15
C LYS A 245 -32.55 12.44 19.35
N SER A 246 -32.95 13.27 20.35
CA SER A 246 -32.21 13.43 21.60
C SER A 246 -32.28 12.18 22.47
N LYS A 247 -31.25 11.92 23.27
CA LYS A 247 -31.15 10.84 24.28
C LYS A 247 -31.22 9.42 23.71
N MET A 248 -30.87 9.24 22.44
CA MET A 248 -30.96 7.95 21.78
C MET A 248 -29.65 7.16 21.82
N ILE A 249 -28.56 7.75 22.34
CA ILE A 249 -27.26 7.06 22.41
C ILE A 249 -27.07 6.52 23.82
N SER A 250 -27.24 5.19 23.97
CA SER A 250 -26.93 4.42 25.17
C SER A 250 -26.05 3.24 24.78
N VAL A 251 -24.83 3.18 25.32
CA VAL A 251 -23.83 2.17 24.93
C VAL A 251 -22.97 1.73 26.13
N ASP A 252 -22.51 0.50 26.08
CA ASP A 252 -21.43 -0.02 26.91
C ASP A 252 -20.22 -0.29 26.03
N ILE A 253 -19.04 0.26 26.38
CA ILE A 253 -17.83 0.20 25.56
C ILE A 253 -16.73 -0.45 26.38
N GLN A 254 -16.01 -1.40 25.77
CA GLN A 254 -14.84 -2.05 26.39
C GLN A 254 -13.72 -2.28 25.38
N LEU A 255 -12.50 -2.41 25.88
CA LEU A 255 -11.37 -2.92 25.12
C LEU A 255 -11.24 -4.41 25.39
N ASN A 256 -10.85 -5.19 24.37
CA ASN A 256 -10.65 -6.63 24.47
C ASN A 256 -9.45 -7.07 23.64
N ARG A 257 -8.61 -7.96 24.22
CA ARG A 257 -7.54 -8.66 23.52
C ARG A 257 -7.42 -10.07 24.10
N GLU A 258 -7.18 -11.04 23.24
CA GLU A 258 -7.18 -12.49 23.58
C GLU A 258 -6.11 -12.87 24.61
N GLU A 259 -4.90 -12.28 24.50
CA GLU A 259 -3.78 -12.60 25.40
C GLU A 259 -2.88 -11.36 25.63
N CYS A 260 -2.01 -11.46 26.65
CA CYS A 260 -1.03 -10.42 26.98
C CYS A 260 -1.67 -9.03 27.20
N ALA A 261 -2.79 -9.00 27.92
CA ALA A 261 -3.54 -7.78 28.19
C ALA A 261 -4.03 -7.72 29.63
N ASP A 262 -3.78 -6.58 30.27
CA ASP A 262 -4.35 -6.16 31.52
C ASP A 262 -5.16 -4.89 31.31
N TYR A 263 -6.12 -4.63 32.21
CA TYR A 263 -7.08 -3.54 32.10
C TYR A 263 -7.14 -2.71 33.39
N VAL A 264 -7.25 -1.40 33.23
CA VAL A 264 -7.44 -0.47 34.35
C VAL A 264 -8.53 0.53 34.00
N THR A 265 -9.44 0.75 34.93
CA THR A 265 -10.43 1.84 34.89
C THR A 265 -9.84 3.08 35.54
N GLU A 266 -9.67 4.14 34.76
CA GLU A 266 -9.34 5.48 35.27
C GLU A 266 -10.60 6.34 35.43
N ASP A 267 -10.48 7.52 36.00
CA ASP A 267 -11.64 8.41 36.26
C ASP A 267 -12.35 8.83 34.95
N ASP A 268 -11.61 8.86 33.84
CA ASP A 268 -12.11 9.36 32.56
C ASP A 268 -11.66 8.53 31.34
N ALA A 269 -11.18 7.28 31.54
CA ALA A 269 -10.75 6.40 30.49
C ALA A 269 -10.72 4.92 30.91
N ILE A 270 -10.74 4.02 29.92
CA ILE A 270 -10.33 2.62 30.08
C ILE A 270 -8.97 2.43 29.42
N VAL A 271 -8.07 1.81 30.13
CA VAL A 271 -6.70 1.51 29.68
C VAL A 271 -6.55 0.00 29.49
N MET A 272 -5.98 -0.40 28.38
CA MET A 272 -5.50 -1.75 28.11
C MET A 272 -3.99 -1.68 27.87
N PHE A 273 -3.22 -2.50 28.55
CA PHE A 273 -1.77 -2.54 28.43
C PHE A 273 -1.26 -3.97 28.58
N GLY A 274 -0.04 -4.20 28.13
CA GLY A 274 0.53 -5.53 28.24
C GLY A 274 1.95 -5.60 27.67
N GLN A 275 2.47 -6.83 27.69
CA GLN A 275 3.77 -7.17 27.14
C GLN A 275 3.65 -8.45 26.32
N LEU A 276 4.04 -8.39 25.05
CA LEU A 276 3.97 -9.52 24.14
C LEU A 276 5.05 -10.55 24.44
N LYS A 277 4.83 -11.77 23.96
CA LYS A 277 5.81 -12.86 24.06
C LYS A 277 7.02 -12.56 23.18
N ASP A 278 8.20 -12.92 23.65
CA ASP A 278 9.48 -12.74 22.94
C ASP A 278 10.10 -14.07 22.46
N GLY A 279 9.37 -15.18 22.64
CA GLY A 279 9.82 -16.51 22.27
C GLY A 279 10.86 -17.14 23.23
N SER A 280 11.07 -16.55 24.40
CA SER A 280 11.90 -17.10 25.47
C SER A 280 11.08 -17.34 26.74
N ASP A 281 11.71 -17.91 27.77
CA ASP A 281 11.10 -18.12 29.09
C ASP A 281 11.01 -16.81 29.92
N GLY A 282 11.42 -15.67 29.36
CA GLY A 282 11.40 -14.34 29.97
C GLY A 282 10.40 -13.40 29.31
N ASP A 283 9.94 -12.39 30.04
CA ASP A 283 8.99 -11.38 29.57
C ASP A 283 9.76 -10.14 29.09
N GLU A 284 10.50 -10.24 27.98
CA GLU A 284 11.25 -9.13 27.39
C GLU A 284 10.65 -8.61 26.08
N GLY A 285 9.46 -9.06 25.68
CA GLY A 285 8.78 -8.67 24.45
C GLY A 285 8.27 -7.25 24.44
N MET A 286 7.73 -6.85 23.29
CA MET A 286 7.16 -5.53 23.06
C MET A 286 6.09 -5.16 24.08
N LYS A 287 6.21 -3.97 24.69
CA LYS A 287 5.20 -3.39 25.59
C LYS A 287 4.31 -2.43 24.82
N TYR A 288 3.04 -2.39 25.19
CA TYR A 288 2.07 -1.47 24.63
C TYR A 288 1.18 -0.86 25.70
N HIS A 289 0.62 0.32 25.39
CA HIS A 289 -0.34 1.03 26.22
C HIS A 289 -1.40 1.65 25.32
N SER A 290 -2.65 1.29 25.52
CA SER A 290 -3.79 1.72 24.72
C SER A 290 -4.86 2.30 25.63
N LYS A 291 -5.54 3.35 25.16
CA LYS A 291 -6.49 4.09 25.98
C LYS A 291 -7.71 4.49 25.14
N VAL A 292 -8.90 4.32 25.70
CA VAL A 292 -10.17 4.79 25.12
C VAL A 292 -10.89 5.70 26.11
N THR A 293 -11.42 6.81 25.59
CA THR A 293 -12.22 7.78 26.35
C THR A 293 -13.39 8.26 25.48
N VAL A 294 -14.32 8.98 26.09
CA VAL A 294 -15.46 9.56 25.40
C VAL A 294 -15.66 11.04 25.75
N ASN A 295 -16.13 11.79 24.74
CA ASN A 295 -16.71 13.10 24.90
C ASN A 295 -18.21 12.99 24.58
N ASN A 296 -19.09 13.14 25.58
CA ASN A 296 -20.54 13.08 25.42
C ASN A 296 -21.17 14.46 25.36
N PHE A 297 -22.30 14.53 24.66
CA PHE A 297 -23.18 15.68 24.70
C PHE A 297 -24.56 15.18 25.19
N GLY A 298 -25.02 15.70 26.33
CA GLY A 298 -26.17 15.16 27.05
C GLY A 298 -25.86 13.82 27.75
N GLY A 299 -26.85 13.28 28.44
CA GLY A 299 -26.77 12.00 29.10
C GLY A 299 -25.79 11.90 30.27
N LYS A 300 -25.43 10.67 30.64
CA LYS A 300 -24.52 10.34 31.75
C LYS A 300 -23.44 9.40 31.27
N VAL A 301 -22.23 9.57 31.81
CA VAL A 301 -21.10 8.67 31.59
C VAL A 301 -20.58 8.18 32.93
N GLU A 302 -20.33 6.89 33.03
CA GLU A 302 -19.70 6.22 34.16
C GLU A 302 -18.56 5.34 33.65
N TYR A 303 -17.41 5.38 34.34
CA TYR A 303 -16.27 4.49 34.07
C TYR A 303 -16.21 3.48 35.23
N LYS A 304 -16.46 2.22 34.92
CA LYS A 304 -16.58 1.17 35.93
C LYS A 304 -16.37 -0.23 35.36
N ASP A 305 -15.70 -1.10 36.10
CA ASP A 305 -15.51 -2.52 35.75
C ASP A 305 -14.93 -2.72 34.33
N ASN A 306 -13.93 -1.90 33.98
CA ASN A 306 -13.27 -1.86 32.65
C ASN A 306 -14.21 -1.54 31.50
N LYS A 307 -15.31 -0.83 31.78
CA LYS A 307 -16.30 -0.36 30.78
C LYS A 307 -16.52 1.14 30.90
N ILE A 308 -16.83 1.74 29.78
CA ILE A 308 -17.45 3.06 29.67
C ILE A 308 -18.95 2.84 29.48
N ILE A 309 -19.74 3.30 30.43
CA ILE A 309 -21.20 3.15 30.44
C ILE A 309 -21.80 4.50 30.11
N VAL A 310 -22.43 4.65 28.95
CA VAL A 310 -23.08 5.86 28.50
C VAL A 310 -24.58 5.62 28.46
N ARG A 311 -25.38 6.58 28.99
CA ARG A 311 -26.85 6.51 28.96
C ARG A 311 -27.43 7.84 28.55
N ASP A 312 -28.45 7.81 27.69
CA ASP A 312 -29.27 8.94 27.26
C ASP A 312 -28.47 10.11 26.67
N ALA A 313 -27.37 9.85 25.99
CA ALA A 313 -26.61 10.90 25.31
C ALA A 313 -27.29 11.30 24.00
N ASP A 314 -27.18 12.57 23.63
CA ASP A 314 -27.63 13.07 22.33
C ASP A 314 -26.59 12.74 21.24
N ARG A 315 -25.32 12.76 21.62
CA ARG A 315 -24.15 12.50 20.75
C ARG A 315 -22.99 11.98 21.57
N LEU A 316 -22.16 11.15 20.94
CA LEU A 316 -20.96 10.59 21.59
C LEU A 316 -19.77 10.62 20.62
N THR A 317 -18.61 11.00 21.12
CA THR A 317 -17.35 10.85 20.39
C THR A 317 -16.39 9.99 21.20
N LEU A 318 -16.02 8.81 20.70
CA LEU A 318 -14.96 8.00 21.25
C LEU A 318 -13.63 8.46 20.65
N ILE A 319 -12.59 8.46 21.48
CA ILE A 319 -11.21 8.72 21.08
C ILE A 319 -10.37 7.56 21.56
N PHE A 320 -9.59 6.97 20.68
CA PHE A 320 -8.69 5.87 21.00
C PHE A 320 -7.25 6.27 20.62
N SER A 321 -6.31 6.04 21.55
CA SER A 321 -4.87 6.18 21.33
C SER A 321 -4.13 4.92 21.76
N SER A 322 -2.97 4.69 21.17
CA SER A 322 -2.05 3.61 21.55
C SER A 322 -0.62 4.04 21.31
N ALA A 323 0.32 3.40 21.97
CA ALA A 323 1.74 3.45 21.67
C ALA A 323 2.44 2.20 22.16
N THR A 324 3.57 1.85 21.53
CA THR A 324 4.44 0.74 21.92
C THR A 324 5.83 1.27 22.31
N ASN A 325 6.62 0.43 22.97
CA ASN A 325 8.00 0.76 23.32
C ASN A 325 9.00 0.52 22.18
N TYR A 326 8.54 0.39 20.91
CA TYR A 326 9.39 0.06 19.77
C TYR A 326 10.62 0.98 19.60
N LYS A 327 10.43 2.29 19.64
CA LYS A 327 11.54 3.27 19.55
C LYS A 327 11.62 4.23 20.74
N ASN A 328 10.67 4.12 21.68
CA ASN A 328 10.56 5.08 22.75
C ASN A 328 10.11 4.42 24.06
N SER A 329 10.95 4.52 25.09
CA SER A 329 10.63 4.01 26.44
C SER A 329 9.46 4.75 27.09
N ASP A 330 9.15 5.99 26.66
CA ASP A 330 8.11 6.84 27.22
C ASP A 330 6.74 6.64 26.57
N TYR A 331 6.51 5.47 25.96
CA TYR A 331 5.30 5.13 25.18
C TYR A 331 3.98 5.38 25.95
N ILE A 332 3.94 5.19 27.27
CA ILE A 332 2.78 5.51 28.11
C ILE A 332 2.47 7.00 28.04
N THR A 333 3.47 7.85 28.30
CA THR A 333 3.33 9.31 28.24
C THR A 333 2.92 9.78 26.82
N ILE A 334 3.40 9.10 25.79
CA ILE A 334 3.02 9.41 24.40
C ILE A 334 1.55 9.11 24.17
N ALA A 335 1.06 7.92 24.53
CA ALA A 335 -0.35 7.54 24.37
C ALA A 335 -1.28 8.50 25.15
N ASP A 336 -0.94 8.83 26.38
CA ASP A 336 -1.67 9.79 27.21
C ASP A 336 -1.67 11.21 26.62
N SER A 337 -0.54 11.66 26.10
CA SER A 337 -0.41 12.99 25.49
C SER A 337 -1.25 13.12 24.23
N LEU A 338 -1.23 12.09 23.35
CA LEU A 338 -2.07 12.01 22.15
C LEU A 338 -3.56 12.07 22.52
N MET A 339 -3.97 11.24 23.48
CA MET A 339 -5.33 11.22 24.02
C MET A 339 -5.77 12.60 24.53
N ASN A 340 -4.99 13.19 25.43
CA ASN A 340 -5.32 14.47 26.06
C ASN A 340 -5.39 15.60 25.02
N CYS A 341 -4.47 15.61 24.07
CA CYS A 341 -4.47 16.59 22.97
C CYS A 341 -5.74 16.45 22.10
N ALA A 342 -6.11 15.22 21.74
CA ALA A 342 -7.31 14.98 20.94
C ALA A 342 -8.60 15.28 21.72
N LYS A 343 -8.69 14.84 22.98
CA LYS A 343 -9.84 15.08 23.87
C LYS A 343 -10.12 16.56 24.08
N SER A 344 -9.08 17.40 24.12
CA SER A 344 -9.22 18.87 24.25
C SER A 344 -9.79 19.54 23.00
N ARG A 345 -9.81 18.86 21.86
CA ARG A 345 -10.34 19.38 20.60
C ARG A 345 -11.79 18.92 20.40
N ASN A 346 -12.62 19.80 19.83
CA ASN A 346 -13.96 19.42 19.39
C ASN A 346 -13.87 18.50 18.16
N TYR A 347 -14.88 17.66 17.97
CA TYR A 347 -14.99 16.73 16.84
C TYR A 347 -14.81 17.42 15.46
N ILE A 348 -15.50 18.56 15.22
CA ILE A 348 -15.47 19.25 13.92
C ILE A 348 -14.04 19.68 13.52
N PRO A 349 -13.25 20.36 14.36
CA PRO A 349 -11.85 20.65 14.05
C PRO A 349 -10.99 19.41 13.81
N LEU A 350 -11.18 18.32 14.58
CA LEU A 350 -10.46 17.06 14.36
C LEU A 350 -10.75 16.49 12.97
N ARG A 351 -12.04 16.38 12.62
CA ARG A 351 -12.48 15.90 11.31
C ARG A 351 -11.95 16.75 10.15
N LYS A 352 -12.09 18.06 10.23
CA LYS A 352 -11.62 18.98 9.18
C LYS A 352 -10.10 18.87 8.98
N LYS A 353 -9.34 18.74 10.05
CA LYS A 353 -7.88 18.64 9.98
C LYS A 353 -7.46 17.28 9.42
N HIS A 354 -8.13 16.19 9.84
CA HIS A 354 -7.94 14.85 9.27
C HIS A 354 -8.11 14.88 7.75
N ILE A 355 -9.27 15.32 7.25
CA ILE A 355 -9.57 15.40 5.83
C ILE A 355 -8.50 16.21 5.09
N LYS A 356 -8.17 17.41 5.58
CA LYS A 356 -7.18 18.27 4.95
C LYS A 356 -5.82 17.58 4.82
N THR A 357 -5.32 17.00 5.92
CA THR A 357 -3.99 16.36 5.92
C THR A 357 -3.95 15.14 5.00
N TYR A 358 -5.03 14.34 4.99
CA TYR A 358 -5.16 13.20 4.09
C TYR A 358 -5.20 13.62 2.62
N GLN A 359 -6.01 14.62 2.28
CA GLN A 359 -6.18 15.13 0.92
C GLN A 359 -4.91 15.77 0.35
N GLU A 360 -3.98 16.24 1.18
CA GLU A 360 -2.66 16.72 0.72
C GLU A 360 -1.86 15.62 0.00
N LEU A 361 -2.16 14.33 0.26
CA LEU A 361 -1.60 13.17 -0.42
C LEU A 361 -2.55 12.62 -1.49
N PHE A 362 -3.81 12.38 -1.13
CA PHE A 362 -4.75 11.68 -1.98
C PHE A 362 -5.10 12.46 -3.25
N ASN A 363 -5.35 13.76 -3.16
CA ASN A 363 -5.77 14.61 -4.28
C ASN A 363 -4.64 14.93 -5.29
N ARG A 364 -3.43 14.37 -5.10
CA ARG A 364 -2.33 14.57 -6.06
C ARG A 364 -2.52 13.79 -7.36
N VAL A 365 -3.32 12.72 -7.33
CA VAL A 365 -3.60 11.90 -8.51
C VAL A 365 -5.09 11.64 -8.63
N GLU A 366 -5.59 11.84 -9.83
CA GLU A 366 -6.97 11.62 -10.24
C GLU A 366 -6.97 10.73 -11.48
N VAL A 367 -7.89 9.78 -11.57
CA VAL A 367 -8.09 8.94 -12.74
C VAL A 367 -9.59 8.86 -13.07
N ASP A 368 -9.89 8.80 -14.35
CA ASP A 368 -11.23 8.55 -14.87
C ASP A 368 -11.06 7.73 -16.15
N PHE A 369 -11.68 6.58 -16.21
CA PHE A 369 -11.55 5.65 -17.32
C PHE A 369 -12.80 5.61 -18.22
N GLY A 370 -13.70 6.56 -18.04
CA GLY A 370 -14.93 6.72 -18.83
C GLY A 370 -16.19 6.27 -18.11
N GLU A 371 -17.30 6.20 -18.84
CA GLU A 371 -18.58 5.79 -18.30
C GLU A 371 -18.56 4.32 -17.86
N GLY A 372 -19.11 4.01 -16.68
CA GLY A 372 -19.22 2.70 -16.10
C GLY A 372 -20.57 2.47 -15.43
N ILE A 373 -20.70 1.38 -14.69
CA ILE A 373 -21.86 1.12 -13.83
C ILE A 373 -21.92 2.23 -12.78
N THR A 374 -23.09 2.81 -12.60
CA THR A 374 -23.26 3.94 -11.69
C THR A 374 -23.12 3.54 -10.22
N ASP A 375 -22.71 4.49 -9.36
CA ASP A 375 -22.36 4.34 -7.93
C ASP A 375 -23.49 3.80 -7.00
N ASN A 376 -24.57 3.24 -7.54
CA ASN A 376 -25.74 2.81 -6.78
C ASN A 376 -25.79 1.30 -6.50
N HIS A 377 -24.73 0.55 -6.79
CA HIS A 377 -24.67 -0.89 -6.55
C HIS A 377 -23.68 -1.17 -5.40
N PRO A 378 -24.04 -2.06 -4.45
CA PRO A 378 -23.11 -2.56 -3.44
C PRO A 378 -21.84 -3.11 -4.07
N ILE A 379 -20.72 -3.01 -3.36
CA ILE A 379 -19.42 -3.33 -3.96
C ILE A 379 -19.25 -4.83 -4.28
N ASP A 380 -19.85 -5.69 -3.49
CA ASP A 380 -19.86 -7.14 -3.70
C ASP A 380 -20.61 -7.50 -4.99
N ASP A 381 -21.78 -6.91 -5.27
CA ASP A 381 -22.49 -7.07 -6.53
C ASP A 381 -21.65 -6.59 -7.72
N ARG A 382 -21.02 -5.40 -7.63
CA ARG A 382 -20.13 -4.86 -8.67
C ARG A 382 -18.95 -5.78 -8.99
N LEU A 383 -18.36 -6.43 -7.97
CA LEU A 383 -17.27 -7.41 -8.18
C LEU A 383 -17.75 -8.64 -8.98
N PHE A 384 -18.98 -9.11 -8.75
CA PHE A 384 -19.57 -10.22 -9.52
C PHE A 384 -19.86 -9.79 -10.95
N ASP A 385 -20.51 -8.66 -11.15
CA ASP A 385 -20.90 -8.15 -12.48
C ASP A 385 -19.68 -7.84 -13.34
N PHE A 386 -18.57 -7.35 -12.72
CA PHE A 386 -17.33 -7.04 -13.42
C PHE A 386 -16.70 -8.25 -14.12
N GLN A 387 -17.02 -9.48 -13.74
CA GLN A 387 -16.50 -10.67 -14.43
C GLN A 387 -17.06 -10.80 -15.86
N ASP A 388 -18.31 -10.43 -16.06
CA ASP A 388 -19.02 -10.60 -17.33
C ASP A 388 -19.16 -9.26 -18.09
N GLU A 389 -19.21 -8.13 -17.37
CA GLU A 389 -19.37 -6.78 -17.92
C GLU A 389 -18.11 -5.92 -17.71
N ASP A 390 -17.96 -4.87 -18.48
CA ASP A 390 -16.88 -3.89 -18.27
C ASP A 390 -17.37 -2.76 -17.36
N ASP A 391 -16.64 -2.52 -16.26
CA ASP A 391 -16.85 -1.38 -15.36
C ASP A 391 -15.54 -0.57 -15.22
N PRO A 392 -15.29 0.39 -16.12
CA PRO A 392 -14.12 1.27 -16.04
C PRO A 392 -14.03 2.05 -14.72
N GLN A 393 -15.18 2.38 -14.10
CA GLN A 393 -15.21 3.10 -12.83
C GLN A 393 -14.79 2.21 -11.66
N LEU A 394 -15.09 0.90 -11.69
CA LEU A 394 -14.55 -0.03 -10.70
C LEU A 394 -13.01 -0.15 -10.80
N ALA A 395 -12.47 -0.15 -12.02
CA ALA A 395 -11.02 -0.14 -12.22
C ALA A 395 -10.38 1.17 -11.70
N ALA A 396 -11.03 2.32 -11.91
CA ALA A 396 -10.60 3.61 -11.36
C ALA A 396 -10.69 3.64 -9.83
N LEU A 397 -11.78 3.12 -9.25
CA LEU A 397 -11.97 2.96 -7.82
C LEU A 397 -10.86 2.06 -7.22
N TYR A 398 -10.59 0.91 -7.83
CA TYR A 398 -9.56 -0.02 -7.37
C TYR A 398 -8.15 0.60 -7.40
N PHE A 399 -7.83 1.37 -8.45
CA PHE A 399 -6.58 2.14 -8.51
C PHE A 399 -6.46 3.12 -7.34
N GLN A 400 -7.52 3.89 -7.05
CA GLN A 400 -7.53 4.83 -5.95
C GLN A 400 -7.58 4.14 -4.59
N TYR A 401 -8.20 2.95 -4.51
CA TYR A 401 -8.22 2.15 -3.30
C TYR A 401 -6.82 1.68 -2.90
N GLY A 402 -6.00 1.21 -3.84
CA GLY A 402 -4.59 0.87 -3.52
C GLY A 402 -3.79 2.09 -3.07
N ARG A 403 -4.02 3.28 -3.66
CA ARG A 403 -3.42 4.53 -3.17
C ARG A 403 -3.92 4.89 -1.76
N TYR A 404 -5.21 4.75 -1.51
CA TYR A 404 -5.82 4.92 -0.20
C TYR A 404 -5.19 3.99 0.85
N LEU A 405 -5.10 2.70 0.56
CA LEU A 405 -4.49 1.71 1.44
C LEU A 405 -3.03 2.04 1.75
N PHE A 406 -2.26 2.47 0.73
CA PHE A 406 -0.86 2.85 0.91
C PHE A 406 -0.70 4.09 1.79
N ILE A 407 -1.51 5.14 1.59
CA ILE A 407 -1.54 6.32 2.45
C ILE A 407 -1.97 5.96 3.87
N SER A 408 -2.95 5.07 4.03
CA SER A 408 -3.51 4.68 5.32
C SER A 408 -2.63 3.71 6.11
N SER A 409 -1.74 2.95 5.43
CA SER A 409 -0.82 1.99 6.07
C SER A 409 0.63 2.48 6.19
N THR A 410 0.94 3.68 5.67
CA THR A 410 2.33 4.16 5.58
C THR A 410 2.49 5.56 6.14
N ARG A 411 3.56 5.77 6.90
CA ARG A 411 3.95 7.07 7.47
C ARG A 411 5.46 7.21 7.43
N GLU A 412 5.97 8.40 7.05
CA GLU A 412 7.37 8.66 6.70
C GLU A 412 8.41 8.26 7.75
N ASP A 413 8.06 8.33 9.04
CA ASP A 413 8.95 8.13 10.20
C ASP A 413 8.77 6.75 10.88
N LEU A 414 7.97 5.86 10.29
CA LEU A 414 7.64 4.56 10.87
C LEU A 414 8.13 3.38 10.01
N LEU A 415 7.40 2.27 10.08
CA LEU A 415 7.69 1.04 9.36
C LEU A 415 7.00 1.04 7.99
N PRO A 416 7.57 0.35 6.99
CA PRO A 416 6.86 0.06 5.76
C PRO A 416 5.66 -0.88 6.03
N PRO A 417 4.63 -0.89 5.16
CA PRO A 417 3.56 -1.88 5.26
C PRO A 417 4.11 -3.29 5.09
N ASN A 418 3.76 -4.17 6.02
CA ASN A 418 4.12 -5.58 6.01
C ASN A 418 3.18 -6.41 5.10
N LEU A 419 3.20 -7.76 5.16
CA LEU A 419 2.30 -8.61 4.37
C LEU A 419 0.81 -8.31 4.62
N GLN A 420 0.45 -7.86 5.83
CA GLN A 420 -0.89 -7.45 6.22
C GLN A 420 -1.13 -5.94 6.00
N GLY A 421 -0.16 -5.21 5.46
CA GLY A 421 -0.18 -3.76 5.41
C GLY A 421 -0.11 -3.17 6.81
N LEU A 422 -1.28 -2.82 7.35
CA LEU A 422 -1.48 -2.34 8.72
C LEU A 422 -2.54 -3.18 9.46
N TRP A 423 -3.33 -3.99 8.76
CA TRP A 423 -4.56 -4.58 9.28
C TRP A 423 -4.43 -6.09 9.49
N ALA A 424 -4.65 -6.53 10.72
CA ALA A 424 -4.69 -7.93 11.13
C ALA A 424 -5.71 -8.13 12.27
N ASN A 425 -6.36 -9.27 12.30
CA ASN A 425 -7.38 -9.62 13.29
C ASN A 425 -6.97 -10.79 14.19
N THR A 426 -5.74 -11.29 14.07
CA THR A 426 -5.27 -12.49 14.80
C THR A 426 -3.94 -12.22 15.52
N ILE A 427 -3.65 -13.04 16.54
CA ILE A 427 -2.37 -13.05 17.25
C ILE A 427 -1.27 -13.65 16.36
N GLN A 428 -1.50 -14.84 15.78
CA GLN A 428 -0.62 -15.41 14.78
C GLN A 428 -1.13 -15.05 13.39
N THR A 429 -0.51 -14.04 12.80
CA THR A 429 -0.83 -13.61 11.44
C THR A 429 -0.29 -14.60 10.40
N PRO A 430 -0.96 -14.72 9.24
CA PRO A 430 -0.42 -15.52 8.12
C PRO A 430 1.00 -15.07 7.75
N TRP A 431 1.90 -16.03 7.55
CA TRP A 431 3.33 -15.79 7.29
C TRP A 431 3.95 -14.77 8.26
N ASN A 432 3.52 -14.80 9.54
CA ASN A 432 3.97 -13.89 10.59
C ASN A 432 3.69 -12.39 10.33
N GLY A 433 2.98 -12.04 9.26
CA GLY A 433 2.84 -10.67 8.81
C GLY A 433 4.20 -10.01 8.55
N ASP A 434 5.21 -10.77 8.14
CA ASP A 434 6.58 -10.30 7.99
C ASP A 434 6.86 -9.57 6.67
N TYR A 435 8.12 -9.32 6.35
CA TYR A 435 8.58 -8.68 5.12
C TYR A 435 9.20 -9.72 4.20
N HIS A 436 8.42 -10.26 3.26
CA HIS A 436 8.97 -11.12 2.22
C HIS A 436 9.74 -10.27 1.20
N LEU A 437 11.03 -10.63 1.02
CA LEU A 437 12.00 -9.91 0.17
C LEU A 437 12.17 -10.53 -1.22
N ASN A 438 11.42 -11.57 -1.52
CA ASN A 438 11.45 -12.23 -2.82
C ASN A 438 10.42 -11.71 -3.82
N ILE A 439 9.51 -10.79 -3.38
CA ILE A 439 8.54 -10.05 -4.20
C ILE A 439 7.67 -9.08 -3.39
N ASN A 440 7.13 -9.48 -2.22
CA ASN A 440 5.95 -8.87 -1.61
C ASN A 440 6.23 -7.44 -1.12
N VAL A 441 7.26 -7.21 -0.30
CA VAL A 441 7.56 -5.86 0.21
C VAL A 441 7.96 -4.91 -0.92
N GLN A 442 8.61 -5.42 -1.95
CA GLN A 442 8.95 -4.64 -3.13
C GLN A 442 7.69 -4.22 -3.87
N MET A 443 6.76 -5.15 -4.11
CA MET A 443 5.46 -4.89 -4.74
C MET A 443 4.63 -3.88 -3.96
N ASN A 444 4.70 -3.90 -2.62
CA ASN A 444 4.05 -2.91 -1.77
C ASN A 444 4.46 -1.47 -2.10
N HIS A 445 5.64 -1.25 -2.69
CA HIS A 445 6.19 0.08 -2.95
C HIS A 445 6.27 0.46 -4.44
N TRP A 446 5.88 -0.41 -5.38
CA TRP A 446 5.93 -0.09 -6.81
C TRP A 446 5.10 1.14 -7.20
N LEU A 447 3.98 1.37 -6.50
CA LEU A 447 3.13 2.54 -6.75
C LEU A 447 3.71 3.85 -6.18
N ALA A 448 4.62 3.81 -5.21
CA ALA A 448 5.02 4.98 -4.41
C ALA A 448 5.44 6.18 -5.26
N GLU A 449 6.34 5.97 -6.19
CA GLU A 449 6.90 7.06 -7.01
C GLU A 449 5.94 7.48 -8.12
N VAL A 450 5.44 6.52 -8.92
CA VAL A 450 4.60 6.81 -10.07
C VAL A 450 3.26 7.43 -9.66
N CYS A 451 2.70 7.03 -8.50
CA CYS A 451 1.46 7.57 -7.96
C CYS A 451 1.63 8.82 -7.09
N ASN A 452 2.77 9.55 -7.21
CA ASN A 452 3.04 10.83 -6.55
C ASN A 452 2.99 10.78 -5.01
N LEU A 453 3.49 9.69 -4.43
CA LEU A 453 3.56 9.40 -2.99
C LEU A 453 5.01 9.13 -2.56
N SER A 454 5.97 9.80 -3.16
CA SER A 454 7.42 9.58 -3.02
C SER A 454 7.91 9.64 -1.57
N GLU A 455 7.32 10.48 -0.73
CA GLU A 455 7.63 10.55 0.70
C GLU A 455 7.24 9.27 1.47
N LEU A 456 6.24 8.53 1.00
CA LEU A 456 5.82 7.25 1.58
C LEU A 456 6.71 6.07 1.13
N HIS A 457 7.68 6.29 0.25
CA HIS A 457 8.73 5.32 -0.06
C HIS A 457 9.82 5.28 1.02
N LYS A 458 10.00 6.38 1.78
CA LYS A 458 11.05 6.53 2.80
C LYS A 458 11.04 5.44 3.88
N PRO A 459 9.89 4.95 4.40
CA PRO A 459 9.90 3.85 5.37
C PRO A 459 10.65 2.60 4.89
N LEU A 460 10.49 2.20 3.63
CA LEU A 460 11.26 1.08 3.07
C LEU A 460 12.75 1.41 2.95
N ILE A 461 13.09 2.64 2.58
CA ILE A 461 14.47 3.11 2.50
C ILE A 461 15.14 3.04 3.88
N GLU A 462 14.50 3.58 4.91
CA GLU A 462 15.01 3.55 6.28
C GLU A 462 15.06 2.11 6.85
N PHE A 463 14.06 1.29 6.55
CA PHE A 463 14.06 -0.13 6.89
C PHE A 463 15.26 -0.85 6.25
N THR A 464 15.53 -0.61 4.98
CA THR A 464 16.68 -1.19 4.27
C THR A 464 18.01 -0.76 4.89
N LYS A 465 18.15 0.50 5.26
CA LYS A 465 19.32 0.99 6.00
C LYS A 465 19.47 0.32 7.37
N GLY A 466 18.35 0.12 8.05
CA GLY A 466 18.30 -0.48 9.39
C GLY A 466 18.73 -1.95 9.45
N ILE A 467 18.60 -2.71 8.35
CA ILE A 467 18.99 -4.13 8.32
C ILE A 467 20.43 -4.36 7.83
N VAL A 468 21.19 -3.33 7.48
CA VAL A 468 22.55 -3.47 6.94
C VAL A 468 23.47 -4.16 7.93
N GLU A 469 23.47 -3.78 9.21
CA GLU A 469 24.35 -4.35 10.24
C GLU A 469 24.08 -5.84 10.43
N SER A 470 22.82 -6.27 10.52
CA SER A 470 22.46 -7.69 10.58
C SER A 470 22.77 -8.43 9.29
N GLY A 471 22.63 -7.74 8.15
CA GLY A 471 23.03 -8.27 6.84
C GLY A 471 24.54 -8.47 6.69
N GLU A 472 25.40 -7.61 7.28
CA GLU A 472 26.84 -7.78 7.35
C GLU A 472 27.21 -9.00 8.20
N LYS A 473 26.53 -9.17 9.36
CA LYS A 473 26.70 -10.37 10.18
C LYS A 473 26.32 -11.64 9.40
N THR A 474 25.21 -11.64 8.69
CA THR A 474 24.79 -12.76 7.84
C THR A 474 25.81 -13.05 6.74
N ALA A 475 26.33 -12.04 6.05
CA ALA A 475 27.37 -12.20 5.04
C ALA A 475 28.63 -12.85 5.61
N GLN A 476 29.06 -12.42 6.80
CA GLN A 476 30.24 -12.96 7.45
C GLN A 476 30.03 -14.38 7.99
N ASP A 477 28.90 -14.66 8.64
CA ASP A 477 28.66 -15.91 9.36
C ASP A 477 28.33 -17.07 8.40
N PHE A 478 27.56 -16.80 7.35
CA PHE A 478 27.17 -17.82 6.38
C PHE A 478 28.18 -17.97 5.22
N TYR A 479 28.74 -16.86 4.75
CA TYR A 479 29.55 -16.85 3.53
C TYR A 479 31.04 -16.52 3.79
N GLY A 480 31.37 -15.92 4.93
CA GLY A 480 32.69 -15.36 5.18
C GLY A 480 33.04 -14.19 4.27
N ALA A 481 32.05 -13.44 3.87
CA ALA A 481 32.11 -12.41 2.85
C ALA A 481 32.09 -10.99 3.42
N ASP A 482 32.64 -10.06 2.66
CA ASP A 482 32.50 -8.61 2.90
C ASP A 482 31.14 -8.11 2.38
N GLY A 483 30.71 -6.94 2.92
CA GLY A 483 29.44 -6.32 2.54
C GLY A 483 28.26 -6.91 3.31
N TRP A 484 27.05 -6.77 2.79
CA TRP A 484 25.83 -7.23 3.46
C TRP A 484 24.86 -7.92 2.50
N THR A 485 24.02 -8.80 3.04
CA THR A 485 22.95 -9.46 2.30
C THR A 485 21.73 -9.67 3.19
N ALA A 486 20.56 -9.83 2.56
CA ALA A 486 19.34 -10.34 3.17
C ALA A 486 18.74 -11.39 2.24
N HIS A 487 18.19 -12.45 2.82
CA HIS A 487 17.58 -13.56 2.09
C HIS A 487 16.11 -13.28 1.78
N SER A 488 15.29 -14.32 1.68
CA SER A 488 13.91 -14.23 1.18
C SER A 488 12.94 -13.52 2.10
N ILE A 489 13.23 -13.43 3.39
CA ILE A 489 12.33 -12.83 4.40
C ILE A 489 13.11 -11.96 5.38
N CYS A 490 12.39 -11.01 6.00
CA CYS A 490 12.87 -10.16 7.07
C CYS A 490 11.73 -9.87 8.06
N ASN A 491 12.04 -9.34 9.23
CA ASN A 491 11.08 -8.94 10.24
C ASN A 491 11.48 -7.61 10.91
N LEU A 492 10.69 -7.18 11.89
CA LEU A 492 11.00 -5.97 12.66
C LEU A 492 12.36 -6.02 13.37
N TRP A 493 12.83 -7.23 13.72
CA TRP A 493 14.03 -7.48 14.51
C TRP A 493 15.29 -7.63 13.66
N GLY A 494 15.18 -7.41 12.34
CA GLY A 494 16.32 -7.42 11.42
C GLY A 494 16.79 -8.83 11.03
N PHE A 495 15.89 -9.79 10.89
CA PHE A 495 16.23 -11.11 10.35
C PHE A 495 16.70 -10.99 8.90
N THR A 496 17.88 -11.48 8.59
CA THR A 496 18.50 -11.44 7.23
C THR A 496 19.07 -12.78 6.80
N ALA A 497 19.06 -13.79 7.68
CA ALA A 497 19.60 -15.12 7.43
C ALA A 497 18.77 -15.90 6.40
N PRO A 498 19.30 -17.03 5.83
CA PRO A 498 18.50 -17.98 5.07
C PRO A 498 17.30 -18.48 5.90
N GLY A 499 16.17 -18.73 5.25
CA GLY A 499 14.99 -19.28 5.92
C GLY A 499 15.17 -20.74 6.37
N GLU A 500 14.18 -21.27 7.09
CA GLU A 500 14.19 -22.63 7.64
C GLU A 500 14.19 -23.75 6.58
N HIS A 501 13.83 -23.43 5.33
CA HIS A 501 13.84 -24.41 4.24
C HIS A 501 14.46 -23.82 2.97
N PRO A 502 15.37 -24.56 2.28
CA PRO A 502 16.12 -24.02 1.15
C PRO A 502 15.27 -23.70 -0.09
N SER A 503 14.12 -24.36 -0.30
CA SER A 503 13.28 -24.13 -1.48
C SER A 503 12.74 -22.69 -1.58
N TRP A 504 12.52 -22.06 -0.44
CA TRP A 504 12.06 -20.66 -0.39
C TRP A 504 13.08 -19.73 0.31
N GLY A 505 13.93 -20.26 1.17
CA GLY A 505 14.80 -19.48 2.04
C GLY A 505 16.24 -19.30 1.54
N ALA A 506 16.67 -19.98 0.46
CA ALA A 506 18.04 -19.94 -0.01
C ALA A 506 18.38 -18.75 -0.90
N THR A 507 17.40 -18.05 -1.47
CA THR A 507 17.62 -16.86 -2.30
C THR A 507 18.33 -15.78 -1.51
N ASN A 508 19.45 -15.29 -2.00
CA ASN A 508 20.34 -14.34 -1.30
C ASN A 508 20.34 -12.94 -1.92
N THR A 509 19.42 -12.65 -2.82
CA THR A 509 19.30 -11.36 -3.53
C THR A 509 18.26 -10.40 -2.94
N GLY A 510 17.60 -10.73 -1.82
CA GLY A 510 16.60 -9.87 -1.19
C GLY A 510 17.12 -8.48 -0.85
N GLY A 511 18.33 -8.39 -0.23
CA GLY A 511 18.99 -7.12 0.05
C GLY A 511 19.35 -6.32 -1.21
N ALA A 512 19.78 -7.00 -2.27
CA ALA A 512 20.08 -6.36 -3.56
C ALA A 512 18.82 -5.80 -4.22
N TRP A 513 17.70 -6.51 -4.13
CA TRP A 513 16.43 -6.05 -4.67
C TRP A 513 15.90 -4.82 -3.89
N LEU A 514 16.07 -4.79 -2.57
CA LEU A 514 15.78 -3.58 -1.79
C LEU A 514 16.62 -2.38 -2.26
N CYS A 515 17.87 -2.57 -2.65
CA CYS A 515 18.71 -1.50 -3.20
C CYS A 515 18.15 -0.90 -4.52
N GLN A 516 17.34 -1.64 -5.29
CA GLN A 516 16.64 -1.10 -6.46
C GLN A 516 15.69 0.03 -6.04
N HIS A 517 14.93 -0.14 -4.95
CA HIS A 517 14.02 0.88 -4.43
C HIS A 517 14.75 2.14 -3.98
N LEU A 518 15.94 1.99 -3.37
CA LEU A 518 16.78 3.13 -3.01
C LEU A 518 17.13 3.95 -4.26
N TYR A 519 17.58 3.27 -5.31
CA TYR A 519 17.97 3.95 -6.54
C TYR A 519 16.77 4.49 -7.33
N GLN A 520 15.63 3.80 -7.31
CA GLN A 520 14.39 4.24 -7.93
C GLN A 520 13.91 5.58 -7.36
N HIS A 521 13.96 5.76 -6.04
CA HIS A 521 13.65 7.05 -5.43
C HIS A 521 14.57 8.17 -5.96
N TYR A 522 15.86 7.88 -6.13
CA TYR A 522 16.78 8.82 -6.78
C TYR A 522 16.38 9.11 -8.24
N LEU A 523 15.98 8.12 -9.02
CA LEU A 523 15.58 8.32 -10.41
C LEU A 523 14.40 9.30 -10.56
N TYR A 524 13.46 9.29 -9.63
CA TYR A 524 12.30 10.19 -9.62
C TYR A 524 12.59 11.56 -9.04
N THR A 525 13.48 11.64 -8.03
CA THR A 525 13.79 12.91 -7.32
C THR A 525 15.00 13.63 -7.88
N LYS A 526 15.99 12.90 -8.40
CA LYS A 526 17.33 13.39 -8.78
C LYS A 526 18.05 14.14 -7.65
N ASP A 527 17.73 13.80 -6.41
CA ASP A 527 18.38 14.37 -5.22
C ASP A 527 19.77 13.76 -5.03
N VAL A 528 20.82 14.54 -5.29
CA VAL A 528 22.20 14.09 -5.20
C VAL A 528 22.64 13.92 -3.74
N GLU A 529 22.09 14.69 -2.80
CA GLU A 529 22.43 14.53 -1.38
C GLU A 529 21.84 13.21 -0.85
N TYR A 530 20.62 12.89 -1.24
CA TYR A 530 20.03 11.57 -0.98
C TYR A 530 20.87 10.44 -1.62
N LEU A 531 21.33 10.62 -2.87
CA LEU A 531 22.18 9.61 -3.53
C LEU A 531 23.47 9.35 -2.74
N LYS A 532 24.09 10.38 -2.16
CA LYS A 532 25.26 10.24 -1.28
C LYS A 532 24.95 9.40 -0.03
N GLU A 533 23.76 9.58 0.52
CA GLU A 533 23.31 8.87 1.71
C GLU A 533 23.12 7.37 1.44
N ILE A 534 22.46 7.00 0.33
CA ILE A 534 22.17 5.59 0.01
C ILE A 534 23.34 4.85 -0.66
N TYR A 535 24.29 5.57 -1.23
CA TYR A 535 25.41 4.96 -1.97
C TYR A 535 26.20 3.93 -1.16
N PRO A 536 26.56 4.16 0.12
CA PRO A 536 27.24 3.15 0.93
C PRO A 536 26.45 1.86 1.10
N VAL A 537 25.13 1.94 1.20
CA VAL A 537 24.23 0.79 1.35
C VAL A 537 24.26 -0.06 0.09
N MET A 538 24.05 0.55 -1.09
CA MET A 538 24.12 -0.12 -2.38
C MET A 538 25.51 -0.71 -2.65
N LYS A 539 26.58 0.06 -2.36
CA LYS A 539 27.95 -0.41 -2.49
C LYS A 539 28.25 -1.62 -1.59
N GLY A 540 27.68 -1.64 -0.37
CA GLY A 540 27.81 -2.76 0.57
C GLY A 540 27.19 -4.04 0.01
N ALA A 541 25.98 -3.96 -0.55
CA ALA A 541 25.35 -5.10 -1.22
C ALA A 541 26.16 -5.57 -2.45
N ALA A 542 26.67 -4.64 -3.26
CA ALA A 542 27.54 -4.98 -4.40
C ALA A 542 28.84 -5.67 -3.97
N LYS A 543 29.44 -5.24 -2.85
CA LYS A 543 30.63 -5.90 -2.27
C LYS A 543 30.34 -7.35 -1.89
N PHE A 544 29.18 -7.64 -1.33
CA PHE A 544 28.80 -9.00 -0.98
C PHE A 544 28.88 -9.91 -2.22
N PHE A 545 28.18 -9.57 -3.29
CA PHE A 545 28.22 -10.39 -4.51
C PHE A 545 29.60 -10.46 -5.16
N ASN A 546 30.38 -9.37 -5.11
CA ASN A 546 31.76 -9.41 -5.57
C ASN A 546 32.64 -10.39 -4.77
N SER A 547 32.28 -10.67 -3.50
CA SER A 547 33.02 -11.62 -2.62
C SER A 547 32.56 -13.07 -2.77
N VAL A 548 31.26 -13.32 -3.06
CA VAL A 548 30.68 -14.69 -2.96
C VAL A 548 30.49 -15.39 -4.30
N MET A 549 30.44 -14.65 -5.42
CA MET A 549 30.26 -15.27 -6.74
C MET A 549 31.43 -16.15 -7.07
N ILE A 550 31.12 -17.32 -7.63
CA ILE A 550 32.12 -18.31 -8.07
C ILE A 550 32.14 -18.44 -9.59
N GLU A 551 33.26 -18.92 -10.15
CA GLU A 551 33.37 -19.21 -11.57
C GLU A 551 32.81 -20.61 -11.86
N GLU A 552 31.78 -20.69 -12.73
CA GLU A 552 31.33 -21.99 -13.24
C GLU A 552 32.32 -22.53 -14.30
N LYS A 553 32.35 -23.87 -14.45
CA LYS A 553 33.47 -24.54 -15.14
C LYS A 553 33.34 -24.55 -16.66
N GLU A 554 32.15 -24.42 -17.22
CA GLU A 554 31.90 -24.62 -18.66
C GLU A 554 32.22 -23.38 -19.49
N HIS A 555 31.76 -22.22 -19.00
CA HIS A 555 31.86 -20.93 -19.71
C HIS A 555 32.72 -19.91 -18.95
N SER A 556 33.18 -20.23 -17.75
CA SER A 556 33.86 -19.28 -16.83
C SER A 556 33.01 -18.08 -16.41
N TRP A 557 31.70 -18.26 -16.36
CA TRP A 557 30.79 -17.24 -15.87
C TRP A 557 30.87 -17.09 -14.34
N LEU A 558 30.63 -15.86 -13.86
CA LEU A 558 30.47 -15.61 -12.43
C LEU A 558 29.00 -15.82 -12.03
N VAL A 559 28.77 -16.71 -11.07
CA VAL A 559 27.45 -17.13 -10.62
C VAL A 559 27.33 -17.13 -9.10
N THR A 560 26.14 -16.89 -8.57
CA THR A 560 25.78 -17.11 -7.17
C THR A 560 25.69 -18.61 -6.86
N ALA A 561 26.13 -19.04 -5.67
CA ALA A 561 25.97 -20.42 -5.21
C ALA A 561 26.26 -20.56 -3.69
N PRO A 562 25.35 -21.16 -2.87
CA PRO A 562 24.01 -21.64 -3.24
C PRO A 562 23.01 -20.50 -3.33
N THR A 563 21.91 -20.77 -4.05
CA THR A 563 20.72 -19.90 -4.14
C THR A 563 19.52 -20.70 -4.65
N SER A 564 18.38 -20.06 -4.87
CA SER A 564 17.20 -20.61 -5.55
C SER A 564 16.55 -19.56 -6.45
N SER A 565 15.82 -19.97 -7.48
CA SER A 565 14.84 -19.09 -8.13
C SER A 565 13.54 -19.19 -7.34
N PRO A 566 13.21 -18.19 -6.53
CA PRO A 566 12.05 -18.32 -5.64
C PRO A 566 10.75 -18.47 -6.44
N GLU A 567 9.85 -19.34 -6.06
CA GLU A 567 10.02 -20.48 -5.13
C GLU A 567 9.88 -21.77 -5.91
N ASN A 568 10.44 -21.76 -7.15
CA ASN A 568 10.26 -22.81 -8.14
C ASN A 568 11.29 -23.95 -7.98
N SER A 569 10.99 -25.07 -8.62
CA SER A 569 11.82 -26.27 -8.65
C SER A 569 11.93 -26.84 -10.06
N PHE A 570 12.87 -27.74 -10.26
CA PHE A 570 13.17 -28.33 -11.56
C PHE A 570 13.54 -29.83 -11.44
N TYR A 571 13.30 -30.56 -12.54
CA TYR A 571 13.75 -31.95 -12.65
C TYR A 571 15.22 -32.04 -13.02
N LEU A 572 15.96 -32.89 -12.31
CA LEU A 572 17.28 -33.32 -12.69
C LEU A 572 17.22 -34.47 -13.69
N PRO A 573 18.32 -34.75 -14.45
CA PRO A 573 18.34 -35.84 -15.43
C PRO A 573 18.04 -37.22 -14.86
N ASP A 574 18.24 -37.43 -13.56
CA ASP A 574 17.92 -38.67 -12.85
C ASP A 574 16.47 -38.72 -12.32
N GLY A 575 15.65 -37.69 -12.60
CA GLY A 575 14.26 -37.58 -12.20
C GLY A 575 14.04 -37.04 -10.80
N LYS A 576 15.08 -36.69 -10.03
CA LYS A 576 14.96 -36.02 -8.75
C LYS A 576 14.54 -34.56 -8.95
N ILE A 577 13.86 -33.97 -7.95
CA ILE A 577 13.46 -32.57 -7.93
C ILE A 577 14.44 -31.79 -7.06
N ALA A 578 14.90 -30.64 -7.56
CA ALA A 578 15.73 -29.69 -6.82
C ALA A 578 15.19 -28.26 -6.96
N SER A 579 15.41 -27.45 -5.92
CA SER A 579 15.16 -25.99 -5.92
C SER A 579 16.49 -25.23 -5.79
N VAL A 580 17.47 -25.81 -5.10
CA VAL A 580 18.79 -25.19 -4.90
C VAL A 580 19.60 -25.28 -6.18
N CYS A 581 20.14 -24.15 -6.59
CA CYS A 581 20.86 -24.02 -7.85
C CYS A 581 22.04 -23.04 -7.72
N MET A 582 22.69 -22.76 -8.84
CA MET A 582 23.65 -21.68 -9.02
C MET A 582 23.21 -20.77 -10.16
N GLY A 583 23.41 -19.46 -10.03
CA GLY A 583 23.23 -18.45 -11.06
C GLY A 583 21.87 -18.46 -11.76
N PRO A 584 20.73 -18.55 -11.06
CA PRO A 584 19.43 -18.42 -11.72
C PRO A 584 19.28 -17.04 -12.36
N THR A 585 18.48 -16.95 -13.41
CA THR A 585 18.29 -15.73 -14.20
C THR A 585 17.88 -14.53 -13.35
N MET A 586 17.03 -14.74 -12.34
CA MET A 586 16.63 -13.69 -11.40
C MET A 586 17.82 -13.05 -10.68
N ASP A 587 18.71 -13.88 -10.12
CA ASP A 587 19.88 -13.37 -9.39
C ASP A 587 20.77 -12.53 -10.30
N ILE A 588 21.06 -13.04 -11.49
CA ILE A 588 21.89 -12.35 -12.47
C ILE A 588 21.28 -11.02 -12.90
N GLN A 589 19.97 -10.97 -13.08
CA GLN A 589 19.26 -9.72 -13.40
C GLN A 589 19.35 -8.71 -12.27
N ILE A 590 19.04 -9.12 -11.03
CA ILE A 590 19.07 -8.23 -9.85
C ILE A 590 20.49 -7.71 -9.60
N ILE A 591 21.50 -8.57 -9.66
CA ILE A 591 22.90 -8.19 -9.43
C ILE A 591 23.40 -7.28 -10.56
N THR A 592 23.01 -7.54 -11.80
CA THR A 592 23.36 -6.67 -12.94
C THR A 592 22.81 -5.27 -12.74
N GLU A 593 21.54 -5.15 -12.34
CA GLU A 593 20.91 -3.83 -12.08
C GLU A 593 21.55 -3.13 -10.87
N LEU A 594 21.82 -3.86 -9.77
CA LEU A 594 22.55 -3.33 -8.63
C LEU A 594 23.92 -2.76 -9.05
N TYR A 595 24.70 -3.53 -9.81
CA TYR A 595 26.01 -3.10 -10.26
C TYR A 595 25.93 -1.87 -11.16
N GLN A 596 24.98 -1.84 -12.11
CA GLN A 596 24.77 -0.68 -12.97
C GLN A 596 24.41 0.58 -12.17
N ASN A 597 23.51 0.44 -11.17
CA ASN A 597 23.11 1.53 -10.29
C ASN A 597 24.29 2.05 -9.44
N VAL A 598 25.13 1.16 -8.91
CA VAL A 598 26.35 1.55 -8.16
C VAL A 598 27.36 2.24 -9.07
N ILE A 599 27.56 1.75 -10.28
CA ILE A 599 28.46 2.37 -11.28
C ILE A 599 27.97 3.78 -11.62
N GLU A 600 26.70 3.94 -11.96
CA GLU A 600 26.10 5.23 -12.31
C GLU A 600 26.18 6.22 -11.11
N ALA A 601 25.86 5.75 -9.90
CA ALA A 601 25.97 6.54 -8.69
C ALA A 601 27.42 6.98 -8.40
N SER A 602 28.39 6.07 -8.58
CA SER A 602 29.83 6.36 -8.46
C SER A 602 30.30 7.46 -9.43
N GLU A 603 29.83 7.41 -10.67
CA GLU A 603 30.14 8.41 -11.70
C GLU A 603 29.52 9.77 -11.35
N ILE A 604 28.24 9.82 -10.95
CA ILE A 604 27.54 11.03 -10.53
C ILE A 604 28.21 11.69 -9.32
N LEU A 605 28.57 10.89 -8.32
CA LEU A 605 29.20 11.34 -7.09
C LEU A 605 30.72 11.56 -7.24
N ASN A 606 31.31 11.07 -8.33
CA ASN A 606 32.74 11.07 -8.60
C ASN A 606 33.60 10.41 -7.50
N VAL A 607 33.15 9.23 -7.04
CA VAL A 607 33.81 8.41 -5.99
C VAL A 607 34.06 6.99 -6.49
N ASP A 608 34.96 6.22 -5.83
CA ASP A 608 35.15 4.76 -5.97
C ASP A 608 35.32 4.24 -7.42
N LYS A 609 36.04 4.95 -8.26
CA LYS A 609 36.25 4.62 -9.69
C LYS A 609 36.81 3.22 -9.92
N ASP A 610 37.76 2.79 -9.10
CA ASP A 610 38.38 1.46 -9.24
C ASP A 610 37.36 0.33 -8.94
N PHE A 611 36.48 0.56 -7.96
CA PHE A 611 35.42 -0.38 -7.66
C PHE A 611 34.38 -0.41 -8.79
N ALA A 612 34.00 0.73 -9.35
CA ALA A 612 33.12 0.79 -10.53
C ALA A 612 33.70 0.04 -11.72
N GLU A 613 35.01 0.14 -12.01
CA GLU A 613 35.67 -0.62 -13.07
C GLU A 613 35.68 -2.14 -12.78
N THR A 614 35.84 -2.53 -11.51
CA THR A 614 35.70 -3.95 -11.10
C THR A 614 34.31 -4.47 -11.40
N LEU A 615 33.24 -3.72 -11.05
CA LEU A 615 31.86 -4.10 -11.34
C LEU A 615 31.58 -4.18 -12.84
N LYS A 616 32.09 -3.21 -13.65
CA LYS A 616 32.00 -3.27 -15.12
C LYS A 616 32.67 -4.52 -15.70
N SER A 617 33.80 -4.93 -15.13
CA SER A 617 34.51 -6.16 -15.54
C SER A 617 33.71 -7.40 -15.19
N ASN A 618 33.09 -7.45 -13.99
CA ASN A 618 32.30 -8.60 -13.53
C ASN A 618 31.02 -8.78 -14.34
N ILE A 619 30.30 -7.71 -14.68
CA ILE A 619 29.11 -7.77 -15.55
C ILE A 619 29.41 -8.49 -16.85
N LYS A 620 30.58 -8.29 -17.45
CA LYS A 620 31.00 -8.96 -18.70
C LYS A 620 31.19 -10.46 -18.55
N ARG A 621 31.32 -10.94 -17.34
CA ARG A 621 31.49 -12.34 -16.97
C ARG A 621 30.21 -13.01 -16.47
N PHE A 622 29.12 -12.30 -16.39
CA PHE A 622 27.82 -12.88 -16.01
C PHE A 622 27.26 -13.74 -17.13
N PRO A 623 26.49 -14.78 -16.80
CA PRO A 623 25.73 -15.53 -17.79
C PRO A 623 24.84 -14.57 -18.59
N PRO A 624 24.79 -14.71 -19.93
CA PRO A 624 23.76 -14.00 -20.70
C PRO A 624 22.38 -14.51 -20.29
N MET A 625 21.35 -13.68 -20.39
CA MET A 625 19.98 -14.12 -20.33
C MET A 625 19.71 -15.06 -21.51
N GLN A 626 19.38 -16.32 -21.24
CA GLN A 626 19.27 -17.38 -22.25
C GLN A 626 17.80 -17.58 -22.66
N ILE A 627 17.60 -17.85 -23.96
CA ILE A 627 16.29 -18.22 -24.51
C ILE A 627 16.30 -19.74 -24.73
N SER A 628 15.25 -20.42 -24.26
CA SER A 628 15.09 -21.88 -24.40
C SER A 628 14.89 -22.26 -25.88
N GLU A 629 15.07 -23.53 -26.20
CA GLU A 629 14.76 -24.05 -27.54
C GLU A 629 13.28 -23.84 -27.93
N ASN A 630 12.40 -23.70 -26.93
CA ASN A 630 10.96 -23.43 -27.08
C ASN A 630 10.62 -21.93 -27.13
N GLY A 631 11.61 -21.04 -27.08
CA GLY A 631 11.46 -19.59 -27.26
C GLY A 631 11.14 -18.79 -25.99
N TYR A 632 10.98 -19.40 -24.83
CA TYR A 632 10.78 -18.69 -23.56
C TYR A 632 12.11 -18.34 -22.87
N LEU A 633 12.12 -17.35 -21.98
CA LEU A 633 13.29 -16.99 -21.18
C LEU A 633 13.58 -18.09 -20.16
N GLN A 634 14.84 -18.62 -20.15
CA GLN A 634 15.21 -19.64 -19.20
C GLN A 634 15.26 -19.10 -17.76
N GLU A 635 14.78 -19.88 -16.82
CA GLU A 635 14.79 -19.53 -15.39
C GLU A 635 16.11 -19.90 -14.70
N TRP A 636 16.80 -20.94 -15.20
CA TRP A 636 18.08 -21.43 -14.68
C TRP A 636 19.16 -21.45 -15.76
N LEU A 637 20.41 -21.70 -15.34
CA LEU A 637 21.55 -21.80 -16.27
C LEU A 637 21.38 -22.89 -17.34
N LYS A 638 20.58 -23.91 -17.07
CA LYS A 638 20.20 -24.97 -18.01
C LYS A 638 18.70 -24.93 -18.22
N ASP A 639 18.29 -25.37 -19.41
CA ASP A 639 16.88 -25.49 -19.78
C ASP A 639 16.27 -26.75 -19.12
N TYR A 640 15.93 -26.63 -17.83
CA TYR A 640 15.32 -27.71 -17.06
C TYR A 640 13.81 -27.76 -17.27
N GLU A 641 13.25 -28.97 -17.16
CA GLU A 641 11.79 -29.13 -17.04
C GLU A 641 11.33 -28.82 -15.62
N GLU A 642 10.15 -28.23 -15.48
CA GLU A 642 9.55 -27.82 -14.23
C GLU A 642 8.46 -28.81 -13.80
N PRO A 643 8.38 -29.18 -12.50
CA PRO A 643 7.25 -29.94 -11.96
C PRO A 643 5.91 -29.19 -12.05
N GLU A 644 5.97 -27.85 -11.94
CA GLU A 644 4.81 -26.95 -11.93
C GLU A 644 4.99 -25.86 -12.98
N ILE A 645 4.55 -26.12 -14.21
CA ILE A 645 4.63 -25.17 -15.32
C ILE A 645 3.87 -23.85 -15.02
N HIS A 646 2.76 -23.95 -14.29
CA HIS A 646 1.91 -22.81 -13.93
C HIS A 646 2.26 -22.24 -12.55
N HIS A 647 3.51 -22.35 -12.13
CA HIS A 647 3.97 -21.83 -10.86
C HIS A 647 3.64 -20.34 -10.70
N ARG A 648 3.22 -19.95 -9.48
CA ARG A 648 2.79 -18.57 -9.19
C ARG A 648 3.92 -17.54 -9.33
N HIS A 649 5.18 -17.91 -9.07
CA HIS A 649 6.34 -17.04 -9.28
C HIS A 649 6.79 -17.04 -10.75
N VAL A 650 7.25 -15.88 -11.19
CA VAL A 650 7.86 -15.63 -12.50
C VAL A 650 9.15 -14.84 -12.34
N SER A 651 9.97 -15.27 -11.40
CA SER A 651 11.14 -14.56 -10.87
C SER A 651 12.18 -14.21 -11.94
N HIS A 652 12.35 -15.06 -12.95
CA HIS A 652 13.23 -14.84 -14.09
C HIS A 652 12.82 -13.68 -15.01
N LEU A 653 11.62 -13.10 -14.81
CA LEU A 653 11.16 -11.93 -15.54
C LEU A 653 11.41 -10.61 -14.80
N PHE A 654 12.18 -10.62 -13.69
CA PHE A 654 12.56 -9.40 -12.97
C PHE A 654 13.11 -8.32 -13.91
N GLY A 655 13.94 -8.68 -14.88
CA GLY A 655 14.55 -7.75 -15.82
C GLY A 655 13.56 -7.00 -16.73
N LEU A 656 12.35 -7.55 -16.93
CA LEU A 656 11.24 -6.88 -17.62
C LEU A 656 10.49 -5.94 -16.68
N HIS A 657 10.14 -6.42 -15.48
CA HIS A 657 9.50 -5.62 -14.42
C HIS A 657 9.76 -6.26 -13.03
N PRO A 658 10.15 -5.50 -12.00
CA PRO A 658 10.32 -4.02 -11.96
C PRO A 658 11.64 -3.53 -12.55
N GLY A 659 12.54 -4.43 -12.94
CA GLY A 659 13.81 -4.09 -13.60
C GLY A 659 13.64 -3.33 -14.92
N ARG A 660 14.77 -2.89 -15.47
CA ARG A 660 14.85 -2.12 -16.70
C ARG A 660 15.88 -2.68 -17.71
N LEU A 661 16.21 -3.97 -17.55
CA LEU A 661 17.19 -4.66 -18.37
C LEU A 661 16.60 -5.17 -19.68
N ILE A 662 15.32 -5.52 -19.69
CA ILE A 662 14.61 -6.05 -20.86
C ILE A 662 13.60 -5.02 -21.33
N THR A 663 13.82 -4.49 -22.53
CA THR A 663 12.95 -3.50 -23.16
C THR A 663 12.74 -3.84 -24.63
N LYS A 664 11.61 -3.39 -25.18
CA LYS A 664 11.28 -3.57 -26.60
C LYS A 664 12.34 -3.00 -27.53
N THR A 665 13.00 -1.91 -27.12
CA THR A 665 13.93 -1.17 -27.96
C THR A 665 15.36 -1.70 -27.89
N LYS A 666 15.83 -2.14 -26.71
CA LYS A 666 17.24 -2.52 -26.47
C LYS A 666 17.47 -4.04 -26.57
N THR A 667 16.48 -4.84 -26.21
CA THR A 667 16.58 -6.31 -26.13
C THR A 667 15.33 -6.99 -26.72
N PRO A 668 15.00 -6.77 -28.01
CA PRO A 668 13.74 -7.24 -28.60
C PRO A 668 13.56 -8.76 -28.53
N ASP A 669 14.63 -9.55 -28.66
CA ASP A 669 14.55 -11.02 -28.60
C ASP A 669 14.21 -11.50 -27.19
N LEU A 670 14.79 -10.87 -26.14
CA LEU A 670 14.48 -11.18 -24.74
C LEU A 670 13.05 -10.70 -24.39
N TYR A 671 12.62 -9.59 -24.95
CA TYR A 671 11.27 -9.07 -24.77
C TYR A 671 10.22 -10.07 -25.30
N GLU A 672 10.40 -10.64 -26.49
CA GLU A 672 9.54 -11.68 -27.02
C GLU A 672 9.64 -12.99 -26.21
N ALA A 673 10.82 -13.35 -25.73
CA ALA A 673 10.99 -14.52 -24.86
C ALA A 673 10.25 -14.37 -23.51
N CYS A 674 10.20 -13.17 -22.94
CA CYS A 674 9.38 -12.89 -21.75
C CYS A 674 7.88 -13.10 -22.03
N LYS A 675 7.39 -12.69 -23.20
CA LYS A 675 6.01 -12.92 -23.61
C LYS A 675 5.71 -14.43 -23.68
N MET A 676 6.58 -15.19 -24.31
CA MET A 676 6.45 -16.65 -24.38
C MET A 676 6.48 -17.31 -22.98
N SER A 677 7.32 -16.79 -22.07
CA SER A 677 7.33 -17.26 -20.65
C SER A 677 6.00 -17.04 -19.96
N LEU A 678 5.38 -15.85 -20.13
CA LEU A 678 4.09 -15.53 -19.54
C LEU A 678 2.94 -16.35 -20.15
N GLU A 679 2.96 -16.59 -21.45
CA GLU A 679 1.99 -17.46 -22.10
C GLU A 679 2.09 -18.90 -21.56
N ARG A 680 3.31 -19.39 -21.35
CA ARG A 680 3.56 -20.71 -20.77
C ARG A 680 3.10 -20.80 -19.31
N ARG A 681 3.37 -19.77 -18.48
CA ARG A 681 2.92 -19.69 -17.07
C ARG A 681 1.40 -19.60 -16.94
N GLY A 682 0.73 -19.02 -17.94
CA GLY A 682 -0.71 -18.79 -17.91
C GLY A 682 -1.14 -17.65 -16.99
N ASP A 683 -2.46 -17.45 -16.89
CA ASP A 683 -3.07 -16.32 -16.19
C ASP A 683 -3.43 -16.61 -14.73
N GLU A 684 -3.47 -17.86 -14.33
CA GLU A 684 -3.81 -18.27 -12.98
C GLU A 684 -2.68 -17.92 -11.98
N GLY A 685 -3.03 -17.88 -10.71
CA GLY A 685 -2.09 -17.58 -9.61
C GLY A 685 -2.78 -16.92 -8.43
N THR A 686 -2.00 -16.63 -7.41
CA THR A 686 -2.43 -15.89 -6.22
C THR A 686 -2.65 -14.41 -6.54
N GLY A 687 -3.17 -13.64 -5.60
CA GLY A 687 -3.45 -12.21 -5.83
C GLY A 687 -2.24 -11.42 -6.30
N TRP A 688 -1.12 -11.48 -5.56
CA TRP A 688 0.12 -10.78 -5.95
C TRP A 688 0.71 -11.30 -7.28
N SER A 689 0.56 -12.59 -7.58
CA SER A 689 1.02 -13.16 -8.84
C SER A 689 0.28 -12.58 -10.04
N ARG A 690 -1.05 -12.45 -9.94
CA ARG A 690 -1.88 -11.79 -10.95
C ARG A 690 -1.51 -10.31 -11.09
N ALA A 691 -1.31 -9.61 -9.97
CA ALA A 691 -0.87 -8.21 -9.97
C ALA A 691 0.49 -8.03 -10.67
N TRP A 692 1.46 -8.93 -10.43
CA TRP A 692 2.74 -8.89 -11.14
C TRP A 692 2.57 -9.12 -12.64
N LYS A 693 1.72 -10.08 -13.03
CA LYS A 693 1.42 -10.36 -14.46
C LYS A 693 0.75 -9.17 -15.15
N ILE A 694 -0.08 -8.37 -14.46
CA ILE A 694 -0.61 -7.10 -15.01
C ILE A 694 0.54 -6.16 -15.38
N ASN A 695 1.51 -5.97 -14.48
CA ASN A 695 2.68 -5.13 -14.73
C ASN A 695 3.51 -5.64 -15.92
N PHE A 696 3.72 -6.94 -16.04
CA PHE A 696 4.44 -7.54 -17.17
C PHE A 696 3.72 -7.29 -18.50
N TRP A 697 2.41 -7.55 -18.58
CA TRP A 697 1.66 -7.34 -19.82
C TRP A 697 1.54 -5.86 -20.17
N ALA A 698 1.51 -4.97 -19.18
CA ALA A 698 1.61 -3.53 -19.42
C ALA A 698 2.97 -3.17 -20.04
N ARG A 699 4.10 -3.72 -19.53
CA ARG A 699 5.45 -3.55 -20.12
C ARG A 699 5.58 -4.19 -21.51
N LEU A 700 4.81 -5.24 -21.79
CA LEU A 700 4.71 -5.86 -23.11
C LEU A 700 3.73 -5.14 -24.05
N HIS A 701 3.17 -4.00 -23.64
CA HIS A 701 2.21 -3.20 -24.41
C HIS A 701 0.95 -3.97 -24.85
N ASP A 702 0.55 -4.96 -24.07
CA ASP A 702 -0.68 -5.73 -24.31
C ASP A 702 -1.76 -5.34 -23.28
N GLY A 703 -2.49 -4.27 -23.62
CA GLY A 703 -3.52 -3.70 -22.75
C GLY A 703 -4.71 -4.64 -22.52
N GLU A 704 -5.10 -5.42 -23.51
CA GLU A 704 -6.21 -6.37 -23.38
C GLU A 704 -5.85 -7.53 -22.44
N ARG A 705 -4.62 -8.03 -22.52
CA ARG A 705 -4.18 -9.09 -21.62
C ARG A 705 -4.00 -8.57 -20.19
N ALA A 706 -3.45 -7.35 -20.02
CA ALA A 706 -3.33 -6.69 -18.72
C ALA A 706 -4.72 -6.47 -18.09
N TYR A 707 -5.70 -6.00 -18.87
CA TYR A 707 -7.08 -5.79 -18.42
C TYR A 707 -7.79 -7.10 -18.05
N LYS A 708 -7.62 -8.16 -18.83
CA LYS A 708 -8.10 -9.49 -18.49
C LYS A 708 -7.56 -9.97 -17.13
N LEU A 709 -6.28 -9.73 -16.85
CA LEU A 709 -5.67 -10.08 -15.57
C LEU A 709 -6.15 -9.19 -14.44
N LEU A 710 -6.48 -7.92 -14.71
CA LEU A 710 -7.15 -7.05 -13.74
C LEU A 710 -8.54 -7.59 -13.38
N LYS A 711 -9.33 -8.05 -14.37
CA LYS A 711 -10.61 -8.75 -14.10
C LYS A 711 -10.39 -10.00 -13.25
N ASN A 712 -9.37 -10.80 -13.54
CA ASN A 712 -9.01 -11.98 -12.75
C ASN A 712 -8.56 -11.62 -11.33
N LEU A 713 -7.84 -10.51 -11.13
CA LEU A 713 -7.45 -10.01 -9.81
C LEU A 713 -8.67 -9.56 -9.01
N LEU A 714 -9.63 -8.90 -9.67
CA LEU A 714 -10.89 -8.44 -9.06
C LEU A 714 -11.98 -9.53 -9.01
N LYS A 715 -11.65 -10.77 -9.33
CA LYS A 715 -12.58 -11.88 -9.18
C LYS A 715 -12.96 -12.07 -7.72
N PRO A 716 -14.27 -12.19 -7.37
CA PRO A 716 -14.68 -12.46 -5.99
C PRO A 716 -13.96 -13.66 -5.41
N ALA A 717 -13.26 -13.47 -4.29
CA ALA A 717 -12.50 -14.51 -3.61
C ALA A 717 -13.41 -15.45 -2.80
N MET A 718 -14.49 -14.92 -2.26
CA MET A 718 -15.46 -15.66 -1.45
C MET A 718 -16.71 -15.97 -2.30
N VAL A 719 -16.97 -17.26 -2.52
CA VAL A 719 -18.14 -17.73 -3.27
C VAL A 719 -18.74 -18.92 -2.51
N GLY A 720 -19.80 -18.69 -1.73
CA GLY A 720 -20.32 -19.66 -0.76
C GLY A 720 -19.24 -20.07 0.24
N ASP A 721 -19.06 -21.34 0.48
CA ASP A 721 -18.04 -21.88 1.43
C ASP A 721 -16.62 -21.92 0.83
N ARG A 722 -16.40 -21.45 -0.39
CA ARG A 722 -15.11 -21.51 -1.07
C ARG A 722 -14.38 -20.17 -1.00
N VAL A 723 -13.10 -20.23 -0.65
CA VAL A 723 -12.19 -19.08 -0.71
C VAL A 723 -11.11 -19.35 -1.77
N GLY A 724 -11.05 -18.48 -2.77
CA GLY A 724 -10.09 -18.55 -3.87
C GLY A 724 -9.21 -17.31 -3.97
N ALA A 725 -8.22 -17.34 -4.85
CA ALA A 725 -7.43 -16.14 -5.16
C ALA A 725 -8.28 -15.11 -5.92
N GLY A 726 -8.10 -13.84 -5.59
CA GLY A 726 -8.85 -12.74 -6.19
C GLY A 726 -8.96 -11.55 -5.23
N THR A 727 -10.17 -11.08 -5.00
CA THR A 727 -10.46 -9.92 -4.17
C THR A 727 -11.58 -10.25 -3.18
N TYR A 728 -11.36 -9.93 -1.90
CA TYR A 728 -12.37 -10.02 -0.85
C TYR A 728 -13.44 -8.94 -1.00
N PRO A 729 -14.62 -9.07 -0.35
CA PRO A 729 -15.70 -8.09 -0.50
C PRO A 729 -15.27 -6.64 -0.19
N ASN A 730 -14.40 -6.41 0.80
CA ASN A 730 -13.86 -5.08 1.13
C ASN A 730 -12.73 -4.61 0.20
N LEU A 731 -12.56 -5.24 -0.94
CA LEU A 731 -11.51 -5.01 -1.93
C LEU A 731 -10.07 -5.38 -1.47
N PHE A 732 -9.88 -6.03 -0.34
CA PHE A 732 -8.60 -6.61 0.02
C PHE A 732 -8.20 -7.73 -0.93
N CYS A 733 -6.92 -7.80 -1.25
CA CYS A 733 -6.40 -8.85 -2.13
C CYS A 733 -6.34 -10.20 -1.42
N ALA A 734 -6.84 -11.24 -2.08
CA ALA A 734 -6.79 -12.62 -1.61
C ALA A 734 -5.64 -13.39 -2.26
N HIS A 735 -4.67 -13.77 -1.44
CA HIS A 735 -3.71 -14.81 -1.83
C HIS A 735 -4.40 -16.18 -2.03
N PRO A 736 -5.33 -16.77 -1.20
CA PRO A 736 -5.77 -16.57 0.18
C PRO A 736 -4.76 -17.09 1.23
N PRO A 737 -4.77 -16.64 2.51
CA PRO A 737 -5.56 -15.56 3.06
C PRO A 737 -5.10 -14.18 2.55
N PHE A 738 -5.59 -13.09 3.16
CA PHE A 738 -5.26 -11.72 2.79
C PHE A 738 -3.75 -11.45 2.77
N GLN A 739 -3.30 -10.81 1.70
CA GLN A 739 -2.00 -10.17 1.58
C GLN A 739 -2.18 -8.85 0.81
N ILE A 740 -1.62 -7.75 1.32
CA ILE A 740 -1.87 -6.41 0.75
C ILE A 740 -1.13 -6.14 -0.57
N ASP A 741 -0.09 -6.93 -0.84
CA ASP A 741 0.79 -6.76 -2.00
C ASP A 741 0.07 -6.73 -3.34
N GLY A 742 -0.96 -7.58 -3.52
CA GLY A 742 -1.75 -7.57 -4.74
C GLY A 742 -2.57 -6.29 -4.94
N ASN A 743 -3.00 -5.61 -3.87
CA ASN A 743 -3.65 -4.31 -3.97
C ASN A 743 -2.68 -3.24 -4.51
N PHE A 744 -1.47 -3.18 -3.94
CA PHE A 744 -0.45 -2.22 -4.34
C PHE A 744 0.12 -2.52 -5.72
N GLY A 745 0.39 -3.81 -6.00
CA GLY A 745 0.86 -4.28 -7.31
C GLY A 745 -0.17 -4.09 -8.42
N GLY A 746 -1.46 -4.27 -8.13
CA GLY A 746 -2.55 -4.00 -9.08
C GLY A 746 -2.65 -2.51 -9.43
N THR A 747 -2.53 -1.63 -8.43
CA THR A 747 -2.47 -0.18 -8.63
C THR A 747 -1.25 0.22 -9.47
N ALA A 748 -0.06 -0.33 -9.16
CA ALA A 748 1.14 -0.11 -9.97
C ALA A 748 0.97 -0.61 -11.40
N GLY A 749 0.32 -1.77 -11.59
CA GLY A 749 0.02 -2.33 -12.91
C GLY A 749 -0.89 -1.41 -13.74
N ILE A 750 -1.92 -0.85 -13.15
CA ILE A 750 -2.78 0.15 -13.82
C ILE A 750 -1.95 1.40 -14.18
N ALA A 751 -1.06 1.86 -13.29
CA ALA A 751 -0.17 2.98 -13.61
C ALA A 751 0.75 2.64 -14.80
N GLU A 752 1.33 1.43 -14.86
CA GLU A 752 2.16 0.96 -15.98
C GLU A 752 1.36 0.85 -17.31
N MET A 753 0.06 0.55 -17.25
CA MET A 753 -0.80 0.58 -18.45
C MET A 753 -0.99 2.00 -18.97
N LEU A 754 -0.89 3.02 -18.13
CA LEU A 754 -1.15 4.43 -18.45
C LEU A 754 0.11 5.23 -18.77
N ILE A 755 1.23 4.96 -18.08
CA ILE A 755 2.48 5.73 -18.23
C ILE A 755 3.69 4.87 -17.89
N GLN A 756 4.71 4.94 -18.74
CA GLN A 756 6.01 4.30 -18.52
C GLN A 756 7.14 5.32 -18.76
N SER A 757 8.27 5.16 -18.04
CA SER A 757 9.44 6.05 -18.22
C SER A 757 10.79 5.35 -18.02
N HIS A 758 10.80 4.04 -17.81
CA HIS A 758 11.97 3.22 -17.47
C HIS A 758 13.01 3.08 -18.59
N ASP A 759 12.65 3.32 -19.85
CA ASP A 759 13.57 3.24 -21.01
C ASP A 759 14.11 4.62 -21.45
N GLY A 760 14.01 5.63 -20.57
CA GLY A 760 14.47 7.00 -20.84
C GLY A 760 13.54 7.84 -21.71
N LEU A 761 12.39 7.31 -22.07
CA LEU A 761 11.30 7.98 -22.77
C LEU A 761 10.04 7.98 -21.89
N ILE A 762 9.26 9.06 -21.94
CA ILE A 762 7.91 9.07 -21.39
C ILE A 762 6.99 8.49 -22.45
N GLU A 763 6.43 7.33 -22.18
CA GLU A 763 5.44 6.66 -23.01
C GLU A 763 4.07 6.75 -22.36
N LEU A 764 3.06 7.21 -23.12
CA LEU A 764 1.72 7.44 -22.63
C LEU A 764 0.75 6.46 -23.25
N LEU A 765 -0.09 5.86 -22.42
CA LEU A 765 -1.10 4.87 -22.80
C LEU A 765 -0.50 3.64 -23.50
N PRO A 766 0.67 3.12 -23.06
CA PRO A 766 1.35 2.02 -23.76
C PRO A 766 0.52 0.74 -23.81
N ALA A 767 -0.38 0.54 -22.85
CA ALA A 767 -1.21 -0.66 -22.72
C ALA A 767 -2.67 -0.30 -22.37
N LEU A 768 -3.24 0.67 -23.09
CA LEU A 768 -4.63 1.09 -22.91
C LEU A 768 -5.59 0.02 -23.44
N PRO A 769 -6.50 -0.58 -22.63
CA PRO A 769 -7.50 -1.53 -23.10
C PRO A 769 -8.66 -0.83 -23.82
N LEU A 770 -9.35 -1.54 -24.70
CA LEU A 770 -10.54 -1.01 -25.42
C LEU A 770 -11.69 -0.66 -24.47
N ALA A 771 -11.76 -1.27 -23.30
CA ALA A 771 -12.74 -0.95 -22.27
C ALA A 771 -12.61 0.51 -21.75
N TRP A 772 -11.41 1.09 -21.80
CA TRP A 772 -11.15 2.47 -21.36
C TRP A 772 -11.08 3.42 -22.54
N LYS A 773 -12.17 3.49 -23.30
CA LYS A 773 -12.27 4.26 -24.53
C LYS A 773 -11.88 5.72 -24.41
N SER A 774 -12.37 6.37 -23.37
CA SER A 774 -12.20 7.80 -23.12
C SER A 774 -11.94 8.02 -21.65
N GLY A 775 -11.05 8.95 -21.34
CA GLY A 775 -10.72 9.19 -19.93
C GLY A 775 -9.56 10.14 -19.77
N HIS A 776 -9.09 10.20 -18.53
CA HIS A 776 -7.89 10.94 -18.20
C HIS A 776 -7.21 10.37 -16.96
N PHE A 777 -5.94 10.67 -16.81
CA PHE A 777 -5.27 10.67 -15.53
C PHE A 777 -4.60 12.03 -15.30
N LYS A 778 -4.49 12.43 -14.03
CA LYS A 778 -3.78 13.64 -13.61
C LYS A 778 -2.79 13.27 -12.50
N GLY A 779 -1.61 13.87 -12.54
CA GLY A 779 -0.66 13.84 -11.43
C GLY A 779 0.25 12.65 -11.34
N LEU A 780 0.26 11.70 -12.28
CA LEU A 780 1.23 10.60 -12.31
C LEU A 780 2.64 11.13 -12.56
N CYS A 781 3.62 10.49 -11.94
CA CYS A 781 5.02 10.91 -11.98
C CYS A 781 5.86 10.00 -12.89
N THR A 782 6.97 10.54 -13.38
CA THR A 782 7.96 9.82 -14.17
C THR A 782 9.35 9.95 -13.57
N GLU A 783 10.26 9.09 -13.95
CA GLU A 783 11.69 9.33 -13.74
C GLU A 783 12.07 10.73 -14.24
N ASN A 784 13.11 11.31 -13.65
CA ASN A 784 13.54 12.68 -13.92
C ASN A 784 12.57 13.79 -13.46
N GLY A 785 11.61 13.47 -12.57
CA GLY A 785 10.81 14.44 -11.82
C GLY A 785 9.76 15.18 -12.64
N ALA A 786 9.16 14.55 -13.65
CA ALA A 786 7.98 15.12 -14.28
C ALA A 786 6.70 14.64 -13.58
N VAL A 787 5.68 15.51 -13.59
CA VAL A 787 4.28 15.19 -13.26
C VAL A 787 3.47 15.37 -14.53
N VAL A 788 2.68 14.36 -14.86
CA VAL A 788 1.98 14.28 -16.15
C VAL A 788 0.48 14.15 -15.93
N ASP A 789 -0.29 14.96 -16.69
CA ASP A 789 -1.71 14.74 -16.90
C ASP A 789 -1.92 14.33 -18.35
N CYS A 790 -2.75 13.33 -18.60
CA CYS A 790 -3.03 12.79 -19.92
C CYS A 790 -4.54 12.67 -20.13
N TYR A 791 -5.00 13.01 -21.32
CA TYR A 791 -6.41 12.92 -21.70
C TYR A 791 -6.51 12.20 -23.04
N TRP A 792 -7.42 11.24 -23.14
CA TRP A 792 -7.69 10.50 -24.39
C TRP A 792 -9.19 10.43 -24.67
N ASN A 793 -9.51 10.19 -25.93
CA ASN A 793 -10.88 9.95 -26.39
C ASN A 793 -10.86 9.01 -27.57
N ASP A 794 -11.74 8.01 -27.62
CA ASP A 794 -11.74 6.90 -28.56
C ASP A 794 -10.36 6.21 -28.68
N CYS A 795 -9.75 5.91 -27.54
CA CYS A 795 -8.42 5.34 -27.40
C CYS A 795 -7.29 6.18 -28.06
N VAL A 796 -7.56 7.45 -28.39
CA VAL A 796 -6.60 8.35 -29.03
C VAL A 796 -6.17 9.43 -28.05
N LEU A 797 -4.86 9.55 -27.82
CA LEU A 797 -4.28 10.63 -27.03
C LEU A 797 -4.70 11.99 -27.60
N LYS A 798 -5.27 12.86 -26.78
CA LYS A 798 -5.75 14.20 -27.15
C LYS A 798 -4.91 15.32 -26.56
N LYS A 799 -4.55 15.21 -25.29
CA LYS A 799 -3.88 16.31 -24.58
C LYS A 799 -2.93 15.75 -23.52
N ILE A 800 -1.76 16.33 -23.46
CA ILE A 800 -0.76 16.08 -22.42
C ILE A 800 -0.49 17.40 -21.69
N ILE A 801 -0.37 17.34 -20.39
CA ILE A 801 0.16 18.42 -19.59
C ILE A 801 1.36 17.85 -18.82
N ILE A 802 2.53 18.42 -19.03
CA ILE A 802 3.75 18.03 -18.32
C ILE A 802 4.24 19.19 -17.47
N LYS A 803 4.49 18.91 -16.18
CA LYS A 803 5.08 19.85 -15.21
C LYS A 803 6.37 19.25 -14.68
N SER A 804 7.43 20.03 -14.64
CA SER A 804 8.71 19.61 -14.09
C SER A 804 8.85 19.99 -12.62
N LYS A 805 9.13 19.03 -11.72
CA LYS A 805 9.45 19.30 -10.30
C LYS A 805 10.86 19.89 -10.13
N ILE A 806 11.82 19.52 -11.00
CA ILE A 806 13.25 19.79 -10.82
C ILE A 806 13.90 20.64 -11.93
N GLY A 807 13.26 20.69 -13.11
CA GLY A 807 13.83 21.23 -14.34
C GLY A 807 14.56 20.12 -15.12
N GLY A 808 14.64 20.27 -16.45
CA GLY A 808 15.33 19.28 -17.30
C GLY A 808 14.77 19.18 -18.70
N THR A 809 15.26 18.18 -19.42
CA THR A 809 14.82 17.83 -20.76
C THR A 809 14.04 16.51 -20.68
N TYR A 810 12.84 16.49 -21.22
CA TYR A 810 11.93 15.36 -21.25
C TYR A 810 11.70 14.91 -22.69
N LYS A 811 11.79 13.62 -22.90
CA LYS A 811 11.54 12.98 -24.20
C LYS A 811 10.25 12.20 -24.13
N ILE A 812 9.27 12.56 -24.95
CA ILE A 812 7.95 11.93 -24.97
C ILE A 812 7.83 11.17 -26.29
N LEU A 813 7.50 9.88 -26.23
CA LEU A 813 7.14 9.09 -27.39
C LEU A 813 5.69 9.45 -27.80
N MET A 814 5.52 9.99 -28.99
CA MET A 814 4.22 10.36 -29.52
C MET A 814 3.57 9.17 -30.26
N PRO A 815 2.23 9.14 -30.44
CA PRO A 815 1.54 8.02 -31.09
C PRO A 815 1.97 7.74 -32.54
N ASP A 816 2.53 8.73 -33.21
CA ASP A 816 3.09 8.60 -34.59
C ASP A 816 4.52 8.00 -34.61
N GLY A 817 5.05 7.59 -33.45
CA GLY A 817 6.39 7.06 -33.29
C GLY A 817 7.49 8.11 -33.18
N ASN A 818 7.18 9.40 -33.33
CA ASN A 818 8.16 10.47 -33.19
C ASN A 818 8.47 10.78 -31.73
N ILE A 819 9.74 11.12 -31.44
CA ILE A 819 10.15 11.57 -30.12
C ILE A 819 10.07 13.09 -30.04
N LYS A 820 9.22 13.60 -29.13
CA LYS A 820 9.11 15.03 -28.85
C LYS A 820 9.96 15.42 -27.66
N GLU A 821 10.98 16.23 -27.88
CA GLU A 821 11.85 16.72 -26.82
C GLU A 821 11.31 18.05 -26.25
N ILE A 822 11.25 18.16 -24.93
CA ILE A 822 10.72 19.33 -24.22
C ILE A 822 11.69 19.73 -23.12
N LYS A 823 12.13 20.97 -23.11
CA LYS A 823 12.94 21.55 -22.06
C LYS A 823 12.07 22.41 -21.16
N LEU A 824 12.08 22.12 -19.85
CA LEU A 824 11.33 22.85 -18.85
C LEU A 824 12.26 23.34 -17.71
N LYS A 825 11.93 24.48 -17.14
CA LYS A 825 12.51 24.95 -15.86
C LYS A 825 11.80 24.26 -14.70
N LYS A 826 12.39 24.36 -13.51
CA LYS A 826 11.75 23.91 -12.28
C LYS A 826 10.38 24.59 -12.12
N ASN A 827 9.34 23.79 -11.85
CA ASN A 827 7.94 24.17 -11.72
C ASN A 827 7.28 24.71 -13.02
N GLU A 828 7.97 24.66 -14.14
CA GLU A 828 7.36 25.04 -15.43
C GLU A 828 6.41 23.95 -15.91
N LYS A 829 5.32 24.38 -16.55
CA LYS A 829 4.25 23.53 -17.10
C LYS A 829 4.15 23.78 -18.62
N LYS A 830 3.96 22.72 -19.40
CA LYS A 830 3.69 22.79 -20.84
C LYS A 830 2.49 21.95 -21.20
N ILE A 831 1.68 22.48 -22.11
CA ILE A 831 0.50 21.79 -22.67
C ILE A 831 0.86 21.39 -24.10
N ILE A 832 0.56 20.15 -24.46
CA ILE A 832 0.70 19.60 -25.80
C ILE A 832 -0.67 19.09 -26.21
N LEU A 833 -1.14 19.58 -27.37
CA LEU A 833 -2.35 19.07 -28.01
C LEU A 833 -1.93 18.12 -29.11
N ASN A 834 -2.57 16.97 -29.21
CA ASN A 834 -2.45 16.03 -30.30
C ASN A 834 -3.67 16.23 -31.19
N SER A 835 -3.42 16.70 -32.42
CA SER A 835 -4.47 17.10 -33.39
C SER A 835 -5.21 15.89 -33.95
#